data_f4c5542923634dbed7465bd095830857
#
_entry.id   f4c5542923634dbed7465bd095830857
#
_cell.length_a   1.000
_cell.length_b   1.000
_cell.length_c   1.000
_cell.angle_alpha   90.00
_cell.angle_beta   90.00
_cell.angle_gamma   90.00
#
_symmetry.space_group_name_H-M   'P 1'
#
loop_
_entity.id
_entity.type
_entity.pdbx_description
1 polymer ?
#
loop_
_entity_poly.entity_id
_entity_poly.type
_entity_poly.pdbx_seq_one_letter_code
_entity_poly.pdbx_strand_id
1 'polypeptide(L)'
;MRQIIFHEETKTFHLYNEKISYILCVLENGHLGQLYFGKRLHDKADFSYLVEKCERPMTSYIYEWDRTFSLEHIRQEYPVYGTTDYRHPAIELLQENGSRISEFQYDSYEIIAGKPKLSGLPATYTESEEEAQTLRIFLKDALTGAKLALLYTIFDEYSAIARSAYIENAGEKNLHVLNMMSLSLDLPDKDYEWMQLSGAWSRERYIKTRTLEQGITAIDSMRGNSSHEHNPFLALKRHNTDENAGEAIGISLVYSGNFRMQAEVDTHDVTRITAGINPEGFDWKLEPGESFQTPEAVLVYSENGLNGMSQTFQKLYAKRLARGYWRDKARPILNNNWEATYFDFTEDRLVEIARKAKECGVELFVLDDGWFGARRNDRAGLGDWVANEELLPNGIKGLSERIEALGLKFGLWFEPEMVNKDSDLYRTHPDWILQTPGRNTSHGRYQYVLDFARKEVVDHIYGMMAKLLSESKISYIKWDMNRSITECYSSKFSSDRQGEVFHRYILGVYDLYERLTNEFPKVLFESCASGGGRFDPGMLYYAPQGWTSDDSDAIERLKIQYGTSMCYPLSSMGSHVSVVPNHQVFRNTPLHTRANVAYFGTFGYELDLNKLTEEEIKEVKEQITFMKEYREVLQFGTFYRLKSPFEGNETVWMVTNEDRTLAIVGYYRILNGVNQPYSRVRLQGLNPNMIYENVWNHTENYGDELMNYGLITSDVTAGEVPGNVTPCTDFESRIYMLKGKKVQEGR
;
A
#
# COMPACT_ATOMS: atom_id res chain seq x y z
N MET A 1 -23.82 4.96 -14.11
CA MET A 1 -23.72 3.83 -15.07
C MET A 1 -22.41 3.99 -15.82
N ARG A 2 -21.52 2.99 -15.76
CA ARG A 2 -20.25 2.97 -16.49
C ARG A 2 -20.50 2.65 -17.96
N GLN A 3 -19.67 3.16 -18.87
CA GLN A 3 -19.68 2.81 -20.26
C GLN A 3 -18.28 2.88 -20.88
N ILE A 4 -18.04 2.01 -21.86
CA ILE A 4 -16.92 2.10 -22.79
C ILE A 4 -17.52 2.23 -24.17
N ILE A 5 -17.29 3.36 -24.83
CA ILE A 5 -17.80 3.66 -26.17
C ILE A 5 -16.61 3.77 -27.13
N PHE A 6 -16.73 3.18 -28.31
CA PHE A 6 -15.80 3.39 -29.41
C PHE A 6 -16.52 4.12 -30.55
N HIS A 7 -15.99 5.28 -30.87
CA HIS A 7 -16.46 6.08 -32.01
C HIS A 7 -15.65 5.69 -33.28
N GLU A 8 -16.27 4.89 -34.15
CA GLU A 8 -15.61 4.24 -35.29
C GLU A 8 -15.01 5.24 -36.28
N GLU A 9 -15.71 6.35 -36.58
CA GLU A 9 -15.27 7.37 -37.53
C GLU A 9 -14.04 8.14 -37.07
N THR A 10 -13.97 8.45 -35.76
CA THR A 10 -12.85 9.20 -35.18
C THR A 10 -11.86 8.29 -34.49
N LYS A 11 -12.10 6.97 -34.46
CA LYS A 11 -11.32 5.96 -33.75
C LYS A 11 -10.98 6.35 -32.31
N THR A 12 -11.98 6.86 -31.57
CA THR A 12 -11.84 7.38 -30.24
C THR A 12 -12.56 6.46 -29.25
N PHE A 13 -11.88 6.11 -28.17
CA PHE A 13 -12.43 5.39 -27.04
C PHE A 13 -12.76 6.38 -25.92
N HIS A 14 -13.97 6.30 -25.38
CA HIS A 14 -14.40 7.04 -24.21
C HIS A 14 -14.86 6.06 -23.12
N LEU A 15 -14.05 5.94 -22.05
CA LEU A 15 -14.37 5.17 -20.87
C LEU A 15 -14.88 6.13 -19.80
N TYR A 16 -16.05 5.86 -19.21
CA TYR A 16 -16.58 6.72 -18.18
C TYR A 16 -17.54 6.02 -17.21
N ASN A 17 -17.65 6.60 -16.03
CA ASN A 17 -18.71 6.32 -15.06
C ASN A 17 -19.38 7.66 -14.67
N GLU A 18 -20.08 7.72 -13.56
CA GLU A 18 -20.74 8.96 -13.09
C GLU A 18 -19.76 10.04 -12.59
N LYS A 19 -18.50 9.66 -12.31
CA LYS A 19 -17.53 10.53 -11.66
C LYS A 19 -16.38 10.95 -12.58
N ILE A 20 -15.89 10.05 -13.43
CA ILE A 20 -14.69 10.23 -14.22
C ILE A 20 -14.88 9.91 -15.70
N SER A 21 -14.02 10.48 -16.54
CA SER A 21 -13.82 10.13 -17.94
C SER A 21 -12.35 9.88 -18.24
N TYR A 22 -12.11 8.90 -19.11
CA TYR A 22 -10.81 8.61 -19.73
C TYR A 22 -11.01 8.50 -21.22
N ILE A 23 -10.31 9.33 -22.02
CA ILE A 23 -10.49 9.41 -23.47
C ILE A 23 -9.15 9.24 -24.16
N LEU A 24 -9.09 8.32 -25.11
CA LEU A 24 -7.92 8.08 -25.95
C LEU A 24 -8.35 7.82 -27.39
N CYS A 25 -7.43 7.99 -28.35
CA CYS A 25 -7.72 7.76 -29.76
C CYS A 25 -6.61 7.01 -30.46
N VAL A 26 -6.88 6.52 -31.64
CA VAL A 26 -5.88 6.05 -32.62
C VAL A 26 -5.41 7.24 -33.44
N LEU A 27 -4.12 7.55 -33.36
CA LEU A 27 -3.48 8.62 -34.15
C LEU A 27 -3.31 8.23 -35.59
N GLU A 28 -2.99 9.19 -36.45
CA GLU A 28 -2.83 8.98 -37.92
C GLU A 28 -1.77 7.93 -38.27
N ASN A 29 -0.72 7.81 -37.47
CA ASN A 29 0.34 6.80 -37.65
C ASN A 29 0.00 5.42 -37.04
N GLY A 30 -1.21 5.25 -36.48
CA GLY A 30 -1.65 4.02 -35.84
C GLY A 30 -1.26 3.86 -34.39
N HIS A 31 -0.47 4.77 -33.80
CA HIS A 31 -0.20 4.80 -32.37
C HIS A 31 -1.42 5.30 -31.58
N LEU A 32 -1.40 5.15 -30.26
CA LEU A 32 -2.47 5.65 -29.40
C LEU A 32 -2.13 7.02 -28.84
N GLY A 33 -3.09 7.95 -28.95
CA GLY A 33 -3.02 9.29 -28.38
C GLY A 33 -3.83 9.41 -27.10
N GLN A 34 -3.29 10.09 -26.09
CA GLN A 34 -3.98 10.42 -24.84
C GLN A 34 -4.72 11.75 -25.00
N LEU A 35 -6.04 11.76 -24.79
CA LEU A 35 -6.86 12.96 -24.95
C LEU A 35 -7.26 13.58 -23.63
N TYR A 36 -7.81 12.79 -22.69
CA TYR A 36 -8.31 13.31 -21.44
C TYR A 36 -8.33 12.25 -20.33
N PHE A 37 -8.00 12.66 -19.13
CA PHE A 37 -8.35 11.97 -17.88
C PHE A 37 -8.75 13.00 -16.80
N GLY A 38 -9.87 12.77 -16.14
CA GLY A 38 -10.34 13.68 -15.10
C GLY A 38 -11.82 13.53 -14.78
N LYS A 39 -12.45 14.62 -14.35
CA LYS A 39 -13.88 14.68 -14.08
C LYS A 39 -14.71 14.22 -15.27
N ARG A 40 -15.86 13.63 -15.01
CA ARG A 40 -16.82 13.16 -16.01
C ARG A 40 -17.13 14.22 -17.08
N LEU A 41 -16.91 13.85 -18.34
CA LEU A 41 -17.34 14.61 -19.51
C LEU A 41 -18.56 13.94 -20.16
N HIS A 42 -19.39 14.75 -20.84
CA HIS A 42 -20.43 14.21 -21.72
C HIS A 42 -19.80 13.52 -22.94
N ASP A 43 -20.37 12.38 -23.32
CA ASP A 43 -19.97 11.70 -24.53
C ASP A 43 -20.40 12.46 -25.77
N LYS A 44 -19.54 12.45 -26.77
CA LYS A 44 -19.83 12.98 -28.12
C LYS A 44 -19.00 12.23 -29.19
N ALA A 45 -19.43 12.26 -30.40
CA ALA A 45 -18.83 11.51 -31.51
C ALA A 45 -17.39 11.96 -31.85
N ASP A 46 -17.02 13.21 -31.57
CA ASP A 46 -15.74 13.78 -32.02
C ASP A 46 -15.04 14.53 -30.87
N PHE A 47 -13.88 14.01 -30.48
CA PHE A 47 -12.92 14.61 -29.53
C PHE A 47 -11.58 14.98 -30.21
N SER A 48 -11.52 14.97 -31.56
CA SER A 48 -10.27 15.18 -32.30
C SER A 48 -9.61 16.52 -32.03
N TYR A 49 -10.37 17.55 -31.63
CA TYR A 49 -9.86 18.87 -31.26
C TYR A 49 -8.92 18.82 -30.03
N LEU A 50 -8.92 17.73 -29.24
CA LEU A 50 -8.01 17.51 -28.13
C LEU A 50 -6.62 17.01 -28.59
N VAL A 51 -6.46 16.63 -29.85
CA VAL A 51 -5.16 16.35 -30.44
C VAL A 51 -4.51 17.66 -30.82
N GLU A 52 -3.54 18.11 -30.06
CA GLU A 52 -2.86 19.38 -30.29
C GLU A 52 -1.81 19.22 -31.39
N LYS A 53 -2.08 19.82 -32.54
CA LYS A 53 -1.22 19.82 -33.74
C LYS A 53 -0.79 21.24 -34.04
N CYS A 54 0.51 21.48 -34.17
CA CYS A 54 1.02 22.73 -34.70
C CYS A 54 2.41 22.53 -35.31
N GLU A 55 2.72 23.31 -36.35
CA GLU A 55 4.07 23.36 -36.89
C GLU A 55 5.00 24.04 -35.87
N ARG A 56 6.10 23.37 -35.48
CA ARG A 56 7.10 23.90 -34.58
C ARG A 56 8.48 23.85 -35.21
N PRO A 57 9.29 24.92 -35.10
CA PRO A 57 10.67 24.91 -35.55
C PRO A 57 11.48 23.82 -34.83
N MET A 58 12.44 23.21 -35.48
CA MET A 58 13.36 22.21 -34.95
C MET A 58 12.73 20.87 -34.52
N THR A 59 11.45 20.67 -34.81
CA THR A 59 10.73 19.43 -34.48
C THR A 59 10.97 18.35 -35.56
N SER A 60 11.07 17.09 -35.16
CA SER A 60 11.12 15.96 -36.04
C SER A 60 9.71 15.51 -36.46
N TYR A 61 9.48 15.20 -37.72
CA TYR A 61 8.18 14.84 -38.29
C TYR A 61 8.18 13.41 -38.76
N ILE A 62 7.02 12.75 -38.68
CA ILE A 62 6.81 11.41 -39.24
C ILE A 62 6.52 11.46 -40.72
N TYR A 63 5.75 12.47 -41.17
CA TYR A 63 5.32 12.60 -42.54
C TYR A 63 6.01 13.78 -43.23
N GLU A 64 6.53 13.57 -44.47
CA GLU A 64 7.13 14.64 -45.28
C GLU A 64 6.10 15.74 -45.68
N TRP A 65 4.84 15.36 -45.77
CA TRP A 65 3.75 16.23 -46.20
C TRP A 65 2.98 16.90 -45.06
N ASP A 66 3.14 16.46 -43.80
CA ASP A 66 2.50 17.08 -42.63
C ASP A 66 3.52 17.44 -41.55
N ARG A 67 3.86 18.73 -41.49
CA ARG A 67 4.79 19.30 -40.50
C ARG A 67 4.11 19.65 -39.18
N THR A 68 2.84 19.35 -39.00
CA THR A 68 2.11 19.53 -37.74
C THR A 68 2.04 18.25 -36.93
N PHE A 69 2.31 17.09 -37.56
CA PHE A 69 2.25 15.79 -36.89
C PHE A 69 3.64 15.35 -36.41
N SER A 70 3.87 15.51 -35.09
CA SER A 70 5.09 15.06 -34.43
C SER A 70 4.76 14.47 -33.08
N LEU A 71 5.31 13.28 -32.77
CA LEU A 71 5.17 12.65 -31.47
C LEU A 71 5.98 13.36 -30.38
N GLU A 72 6.87 14.30 -30.75
CA GLU A 72 7.61 15.12 -29.78
C GLU A 72 6.68 15.98 -28.92
N HIS A 73 5.55 16.46 -29.47
CA HIS A 73 4.61 17.32 -28.75
C HIS A 73 3.18 16.74 -28.65
N ILE A 74 2.82 15.75 -29.47
CA ILE A 74 1.53 15.07 -29.33
C ILE A 74 1.53 14.20 -28.08
N ARG A 75 0.46 14.27 -27.29
CA ARG A 75 0.25 13.43 -26.13
C ARG A 75 -0.02 11.99 -26.55
N GLN A 76 0.70 11.05 -25.96
CA GLN A 76 0.61 9.63 -26.29
C GLN A 76 0.09 8.81 -25.13
N GLU A 77 -0.58 7.73 -25.43
CA GLU A 77 -1.15 6.81 -24.44
C GLU A 77 -0.14 5.78 -23.93
N TYR A 78 0.67 5.22 -24.83
CA TYR A 78 1.68 4.22 -24.49
C TYR A 78 2.89 4.34 -25.41
N PRO A 79 3.73 5.36 -25.21
CA PRO A 79 4.81 5.71 -26.11
C PRO A 79 5.91 4.64 -26.16
N VAL A 80 6.43 4.43 -27.35
CA VAL A 80 7.59 3.56 -27.61
C VAL A 80 8.88 4.38 -27.65
N TYR A 81 10.03 3.71 -27.54
CA TYR A 81 11.32 4.36 -27.69
C TYR A 81 11.58 4.74 -29.15
N GLY A 82 12.04 5.96 -29.39
CA GLY A 82 12.78 6.38 -30.59
C GLY A 82 11.94 6.73 -31.84
N THR A 83 10.66 7.02 -31.73
CA THR A 83 9.80 7.41 -32.85
C THR A 83 9.44 8.89 -32.85
N THR A 84 10.43 9.79 -32.96
CA THR A 84 10.35 11.25 -32.83
C THR A 84 9.98 11.76 -31.42
N ASP A 85 9.62 10.90 -30.47
CA ASP A 85 9.42 11.26 -29.06
C ASP A 85 10.73 11.14 -28.28
N TYR A 86 11.17 12.22 -27.66
CA TYR A 86 12.41 12.27 -26.86
C TYR A 86 12.15 12.07 -25.36
N ARG A 87 10.88 12.03 -24.95
CA ARG A 87 10.47 11.73 -23.58
C ARG A 87 10.66 10.24 -23.26
N HIS A 88 10.74 9.92 -21.98
CA HIS A 88 10.88 8.52 -21.56
C HIS A 88 9.71 7.65 -22.06
N PRO A 89 10.00 6.49 -22.67
CA PRO A 89 8.98 5.61 -23.23
C PRO A 89 8.28 4.79 -22.15
N ALA A 90 7.06 4.33 -22.45
CA ALA A 90 6.36 3.33 -21.66
C ALA A 90 6.86 1.91 -21.93
N ILE A 91 7.39 1.65 -23.15
CA ILE A 91 7.94 0.35 -23.53
C ILE A 91 9.23 0.54 -24.35
N GLU A 92 10.21 -0.31 -24.07
CA GLU A 92 11.47 -0.42 -24.80
C GLU A 92 11.86 -1.89 -24.98
N LEU A 93 12.00 -2.31 -26.22
CA LEU A 93 12.39 -3.67 -26.61
C LEU A 93 13.77 -3.66 -27.27
N LEU A 94 14.64 -4.56 -26.88
CA LEU A 94 15.89 -4.85 -27.60
C LEU A 94 15.66 -6.04 -28.53
N GLN A 95 15.89 -5.82 -29.82
CA GLN A 95 15.77 -6.81 -30.87
C GLN A 95 17.12 -7.54 -31.06
N GLU A 96 17.09 -8.73 -31.67
CA GLU A 96 18.29 -9.54 -31.92
C GLU A 96 19.36 -8.81 -32.75
N ASN A 97 18.98 -7.89 -33.64
CA ASN A 97 19.87 -7.05 -34.44
C ASN A 97 20.47 -5.86 -33.67
N GLY A 98 20.15 -5.70 -32.37
CA GLY A 98 20.57 -4.59 -31.52
C GLY A 98 19.72 -3.33 -31.62
N SER A 99 18.68 -3.29 -32.49
CA SER A 99 17.74 -2.17 -32.56
C SER A 99 16.86 -2.14 -31.32
N ARG A 100 16.51 -0.92 -30.87
CA ARG A 100 15.51 -0.68 -29.82
C ARG A 100 14.27 0.02 -30.36
N ILE A 101 14.21 0.27 -31.67
CA ILE A 101 13.09 0.95 -32.31
C ILE A 101 11.95 -0.04 -32.52
N SER A 102 10.78 0.27 -31.94
CA SER A 102 9.55 -0.50 -32.08
C SER A 102 8.45 0.37 -32.63
N GLU A 103 7.49 -0.24 -33.35
CA GLU A 103 6.35 0.46 -33.95
C GLU A 103 5.06 -0.32 -33.68
N PHE A 104 4.46 -0.09 -32.51
CA PHE A 104 3.19 -0.72 -32.13
C PHE A 104 2.01 0.05 -32.72
N GLN A 105 1.41 -0.47 -33.79
CA GLN A 105 0.22 0.07 -34.42
C GLN A 105 -1.04 -0.61 -33.88
N TYR A 106 -2.13 0.16 -33.77
CA TYR A 106 -3.45 -0.35 -33.43
C TYR A 106 -3.88 -1.47 -34.38
N ASP A 107 -4.34 -2.58 -33.81
CA ASP A 107 -4.85 -3.74 -34.57
C ASP A 107 -6.35 -3.91 -34.32
N SER A 108 -6.75 -4.07 -33.08
CA SER A 108 -8.15 -4.33 -32.71
C SER A 108 -8.41 -4.02 -31.23
N TYR A 109 -9.66 -4.18 -30.80
CA TYR A 109 -10.03 -4.07 -29.39
C TYR A 109 -11.13 -5.08 -29.03
N GLU A 110 -11.27 -5.29 -27.72
CA GLU A 110 -12.42 -5.97 -27.13
C GLU A 110 -12.87 -5.28 -25.85
N ILE A 111 -14.16 -5.41 -25.52
CA ILE A 111 -14.74 -4.93 -24.26
C ILE A 111 -15.23 -6.15 -23.49
N ILE A 112 -14.73 -6.31 -22.27
CA ILE A 112 -14.99 -7.44 -21.40
C ILE A 112 -15.85 -6.96 -20.22
N ALA A 113 -16.92 -7.68 -19.88
CA ALA A 113 -17.66 -7.46 -18.66
C ALA A 113 -16.81 -7.92 -17.44
N GLY A 114 -16.82 -7.13 -16.39
CA GLY A 114 -15.97 -7.37 -15.23
C GLY A 114 -14.49 -7.06 -15.47
N LYS A 115 -13.62 -7.75 -14.71
CA LYS A 115 -12.17 -7.53 -14.73
C LYS A 115 -11.41 -8.86 -14.84
N PRO A 116 -10.59 -9.06 -15.88
CA PRO A 116 -9.73 -10.23 -16.03
C PRO A 116 -8.68 -10.29 -14.89
N LYS A 117 -8.38 -11.51 -14.42
CA LYS A 117 -7.29 -11.75 -13.48
C LYS A 117 -5.92 -11.61 -14.18
N LEU A 118 -4.93 -11.08 -13.46
CA LEU A 118 -3.53 -11.14 -13.88
C LEU A 118 -2.91 -12.43 -13.35
N SER A 119 -2.31 -13.21 -14.24
CA SER A 119 -1.72 -14.49 -13.86
C SER A 119 -0.45 -14.30 -13.02
N GLY A 120 -0.44 -14.87 -11.80
CA GLY A 120 0.73 -14.82 -10.90
C GLY A 120 1.02 -13.47 -10.24
N LEU A 121 0.18 -12.47 -10.49
CA LEU A 121 0.34 -11.11 -9.94
C LEU A 121 -0.88 -10.70 -9.11
N PRO A 122 -0.66 -9.95 -8.01
CA PRO A 122 -1.75 -9.30 -7.29
C PRO A 122 -2.39 -8.22 -8.16
N ALA A 123 -3.70 -8.10 -8.09
CA ALA A 123 -4.45 -7.08 -8.80
C ALA A 123 -5.79 -6.83 -8.13
N THR A 124 -6.37 -5.67 -8.35
CA THR A 124 -7.77 -5.44 -7.99
C THR A 124 -8.68 -6.42 -8.75
N TYR A 125 -9.82 -6.76 -8.18
CA TYR A 125 -10.75 -7.74 -8.75
C TYR A 125 -12.20 -7.29 -8.64
N THR A 126 -13.09 -8.01 -9.30
CA THR A 126 -14.55 -7.85 -9.18
C THR A 126 -15.17 -9.15 -8.69
N GLU A 127 -16.26 -9.07 -7.95
CA GLU A 127 -17.05 -10.23 -7.50
C GLU A 127 -18.19 -10.54 -8.47
N SER A 128 -18.60 -9.56 -9.28
CA SER A 128 -19.56 -9.72 -10.37
C SER A 128 -19.11 -8.96 -11.62
N GLU A 129 -19.66 -9.32 -12.77
CA GLU A 129 -19.40 -8.68 -14.04
C GLU A 129 -19.97 -7.24 -14.11
N GLU A 130 -20.96 -6.93 -13.31
CA GLU A 130 -21.60 -5.62 -13.26
C GLU A 130 -20.74 -4.55 -12.58
N GLU A 131 -19.74 -4.91 -11.79
CA GLU A 131 -18.93 -3.98 -11.02
C GLU A 131 -17.92 -3.17 -11.84
N ALA A 132 -17.52 -3.70 -13.01
CA ALA A 132 -16.56 -3.06 -13.89
C ALA A 132 -16.75 -3.46 -15.37
N GLN A 133 -16.11 -2.70 -16.25
CA GLN A 133 -15.84 -3.10 -17.63
C GLN A 133 -14.36 -2.91 -17.92
N THR A 134 -13.81 -3.81 -18.75
CA THR A 134 -12.41 -3.73 -19.18
C THR A 134 -12.34 -3.56 -20.69
N LEU A 135 -11.69 -2.48 -21.13
CA LEU A 135 -11.23 -2.31 -22.50
C LEU A 135 -9.86 -2.99 -22.63
N ARG A 136 -9.71 -3.84 -23.63
CA ARG A 136 -8.42 -4.39 -24.06
C ARG A 136 -8.15 -3.93 -25.48
N ILE A 137 -7.06 -3.18 -25.67
CA ILE A 137 -6.61 -2.71 -26.98
C ILE A 137 -5.42 -3.53 -27.41
N PHE A 138 -5.47 -4.09 -28.60
CA PHE A 138 -4.39 -4.85 -29.20
C PHE A 138 -3.61 -3.98 -30.19
N LEU A 139 -2.28 -4.03 -30.05
CA LEU A 139 -1.34 -3.39 -30.96
C LEU A 139 -0.33 -4.44 -31.45
N LYS A 140 0.24 -4.20 -32.62
CA LYS A 140 1.17 -5.12 -33.26
C LYS A 140 2.35 -4.37 -33.86
N ASP A 141 3.54 -4.88 -33.64
CA ASP A 141 4.75 -4.50 -34.38
C ASP A 141 4.93 -5.50 -35.57
N ALA A 142 4.74 -5.00 -36.75
CA ALA A 142 4.75 -5.85 -37.95
C ALA A 142 6.14 -6.40 -38.30
N LEU A 143 7.22 -5.72 -37.86
CA LEU A 143 8.57 -6.14 -38.16
C LEU A 143 9.04 -7.28 -37.20
N THR A 144 8.77 -7.14 -35.92
CA THR A 144 9.19 -8.11 -34.91
C THR A 144 8.18 -9.22 -34.69
N GLY A 145 6.92 -9.00 -35.05
CA GLY A 145 5.81 -9.89 -34.75
C GLY A 145 5.30 -9.78 -33.30
N ALA A 146 5.87 -8.87 -32.50
CA ALA A 146 5.42 -8.65 -31.12
C ALA A 146 3.98 -8.14 -31.08
N LYS A 147 3.18 -8.69 -30.15
CA LYS A 147 1.80 -8.28 -29.88
C LYS A 147 1.71 -7.68 -28.50
N LEU A 148 1.18 -6.47 -28.41
CA LEU A 148 0.99 -5.73 -27.17
C LEU A 148 -0.51 -5.60 -26.88
N ALA A 149 -0.93 -5.88 -25.65
CA ALA A 149 -2.29 -5.64 -25.19
C ALA A 149 -2.27 -4.66 -24.01
N LEU A 150 -3.05 -3.58 -24.11
CA LEU A 150 -3.23 -2.60 -23.04
C LEU A 150 -4.61 -2.79 -22.42
N LEU A 151 -4.65 -2.92 -21.09
CA LEU A 151 -5.87 -3.16 -20.34
C LEU A 151 -6.27 -1.92 -19.53
N TYR A 152 -7.55 -1.58 -19.59
CA TYR A 152 -8.17 -0.45 -18.91
C TYR A 152 -9.46 -0.93 -18.25
N THR A 153 -9.45 -1.07 -16.93
CA THR A 153 -10.66 -1.44 -16.20
C THR A 153 -11.26 -0.21 -15.53
N ILE A 154 -12.48 0.15 -15.90
CA ILE A 154 -13.25 1.19 -15.22
C ILE A 154 -14.28 0.56 -14.29
N PHE A 155 -14.27 0.98 -13.01
CA PHE A 155 -15.22 0.53 -12.00
C PHE A 155 -16.49 1.38 -12.01
N ASP A 156 -17.63 0.79 -11.66
CA ASP A 156 -18.91 1.51 -11.63
C ASP A 156 -18.97 2.50 -10.45
N GLU A 157 -18.58 2.07 -9.26
CA GLU A 157 -18.73 2.85 -8.02
C GLU A 157 -17.52 3.73 -7.67
N TYR A 158 -16.33 3.43 -8.20
CA TYR A 158 -15.09 4.10 -7.82
C TYR A 158 -14.63 5.10 -8.87
N SER A 159 -14.12 6.26 -8.43
CA SER A 159 -13.41 7.20 -9.31
C SER A 159 -12.03 6.67 -9.68
N ALA A 160 -11.97 5.44 -10.21
CA ALA A 160 -10.74 4.69 -10.42
C ALA A 160 -10.72 3.94 -11.75
N ILE A 161 -9.51 3.87 -12.32
CA ILE A 161 -9.19 3.00 -13.49
C ILE A 161 -7.98 2.16 -13.13
N ALA A 162 -8.08 0.84 -13.33
CA ALA A 162 -6.94 -0.07 -13.23
C ALA A 162 -6.30 -0.27 -14.60
N ARG A 163 -4.96 -0.23 -14.65
CA ARG A 163 -4.15 -0.29 -15.85
C ARG A 163 -3.12 -1.40 -15.77
N SER A 164 -2.91 -2.13 -16.86
CA SER A 164 -1.78 -3.04 -17.03
C SER A 164 -1.49 -3.25 -18.52
N ALA A 165 -0.33 -3.82 -18.83
CA ALA A 165 0.08 -4.13 -20.19
C ALA A 165 0.60 -5.57 -20.27
N TYR A 166 0.36 -6.22 -21.41
CA TYR A 166 0.78 -7.58 -21.71
C TYR A 166 1.46 -7.63 -23.07
N ILE A 167 2.58 -8.31 -23.18
CA ILE A 167 3.29 -8.52 -24.44
C ILE A 167 3.52 -10.00 -24.71
N GLU A 168 3.35 -10.39 -25.98
CA GLU A 168 3.66 -11.73 -26.50
C GLU A 168 4.67 -11.59 -27.63
N ASN A 169 5.73 -12.37 -27.61
CA ASN A 169 6.61 -12.54 -28.75
C ASN A 169 6.01 -13.57 -29.72
N ALA A 170 5.18 -13.11 -30.64
CA ALA A 170 4.59 -13.95 -31.70
C ALA A 170 5.47 -14.00 -32.98
N GLY A 171 6.69 -13.44 -32.91
CA GLY A 171 7.69 -13.51 -33.98
C GLY A 171 8.56 -14.77 -33.92
N GLU A 172 9.63 -14.77 -34.73
CA GLU A 172 10.54 -15.90 -34.87
C GLU A 172 11.87 -15.71 -34.10
N LYS A 173 12.14 -14.50 -33.62
CA LYS A 173 13.41 -14.11 -32.99
C LYS A 173 13.21 -13.72 -31.55
N ASN A 174 14.28 -13.86 -30.74
CA ASN A 174 14.24 -13.41 -29.36
C ASN A 174 14.07 -11.90 -29.26
N LEU A 175 13.32 -11.48 -28.26
CA LEU A 175 13.18 -10.08 -27.82
C LEU A 175 13.58 -9.97 -26.36
N HIS A 176 14.07 -8.80 -25.96
CA HIS A 176 14.31 -8.47 -24.57
C HIS A 176 13.48 -7.25 -24.21
N VAL A 177 12.66 -7.36 -23.17
CA VAL A 177 11.93 -6.23 -22.59
C VAL A 177 12.86 -5.52 -21.62
N LEU A 178 13.34 -4.34 -22.01
CA LEU A 178 14.22 -3.52 -21.15
C LEU A 178 13.42 -2.57 -20.27
N ASN A 179 12.26 -2.16 -20.73
CA ASN A 179 11.29 -1.33 -20.00
C ASN A 179 9.87 -1.66 -20.46
N MET A 180 8.95 -1.81 -19.52
CA MET A 180 7.52 -1.96 -19.79
C MET A 180 6.72 -1.46 -18.58
N MET A 181 6.18 -0.25 -18.70
CA MET A 181 5.42 0.39 -17.64
C MET A 181 4.00 -0.16 -17.57
N SER A 182 3.45 -0.24 -16.37
CA SER A 182 2.05 -0.61 -16.15
C SER A 182 1.09 0.48 -16.61
N LEU A 183 1.53 1.74 -16.51
CA LEU A 183 0.78 2.93 -16.83
C LEU A 183 1.69 3.97 -17.48
N SER A 184 1.18 4.64 -18.53
CA SER A 184 1.63 5.94 -19.01
C SER A 184 0.42 6.86 -19.12
N LEU A 185 0.59 8.15 -18.79
CA LEU A 185 -0.46 9.16 -18.82
C LEU A 185 0.17 10.53 -19.14
N ASP A 186 -0.19 11.10 -20.30
CA ASP A 186 0.23 12.45 -20.67
C ASP A 186 -0.85 13.47 -20.31
N LEU A 187 -0.54 14.36 -19.34
CA LEU A 187 -1.40 15.48 -18.93
C LEU A 187 -1.06 16.74 -19.72
N PRO A 188 -2.06 17.62 -20.00
CA PRO A 188 -1.87 18.76 -20.89
C PRO A 188 -1.04 19.91 -20.31
N ASP A 189 -0.78 19.91 -19.02
CA ASP A 189 -0.05 20.98 -18.32
C ASP A 189 0.81 20.45 -17.18
N LYS A 190 1.65 21.33 -16.62
CA LYS A 190 2.53 21.05 -15.46
C LYS A 190 2.07 21.69 -14.15
N ASP A 191 0.91 22.33 -14.13
CA ASP A 191 0.43 23.11 -12.98
C ASP A 191 -0.02 22.20 -11.83
N TYR A 192 0.92 21.37 -11.37
CA TYR A 192 0.74 20.39 -10.29
C TYR A 192 1.86 20.47 -9.26
N GLU A 193 1.50 20.09 -8.05
CA GLU A 193 2.44 19.64 -7.04
C GLU A 193 2.51 18.11 -7.05
N TRP A 194 3.72 17.60 -7.14
CA TRP A 194 4.05 16.19 -6.91
C TRP A 194 4.02 15.91 -5.42
N MET A 195 3.25 14.92 -4.99
CA MET A 195 3.21 14.42 -3.61
C MET A 195 3.61 12.95 -3.59
N GLN A 196 4.53 12.59 -2.69
CA GLN A 196 5.03 11.23 -2.49
C GLN A 196 5.07 10.85 -1.02
N LEU A 197 5.10 9.55 -0.74
CA LEU A 197 5.25 8.98 0.59
C LEU A 197 6.66 8.41 0.72
N SER A 198 7.52 9.08 1.50
CA SER A 198 8.94 8.74 1.61
C SER A 198 9.40 8.75 3.05
N GLY A 199 10.45 8.00 3.35
CA GLY A 199 10.95 7.94 4.72
C GLY A 199 12.21 7.10 4.86
N ALA A 200 12.24 6.34 5.94
CA ALA A 200 13.29 5.41 6.29
C ALA A 200 12.70 4.37 7.26
N TRP A 201 13.47 3.36 7.64
CA TRP A 201 13.13 2.48 8.76
C TRP A 201 12.73 3.28 9.99
N SER A 202 11.63 2.92 10.62
CA SER A 202 11.02 3.60 11.79
C SER A 202 10.53 5.02 11.53
N ARG A 203 10.44 5.45 10.27
CA ARG A 203 9.97 6.76 9.84
C ARG A 203 9.39 6.68 8.42
N GLU A 204 8.50 5.74 8.22
CA GLU A 204 7.96 5.41 6.91
C GLU A 204 6.84 6.37 6.49
N ARG A 205 6.70 6.55 5.17
CA ARG A 205 5.57 7.21 4.49
C ARG A 205 5.28 8.65 4.96
N TYR A 206 6.34 9.43 5.27
CA TYR A 206 6.20 10.87 5.46
C TYR A 206 5.85 11.53 4.14
N ILE A 207 4.89 12.45 4.17
CA ILE A 207 4.46 13.20 3.00
C ILE A 207 5.56 14.17 2.58
N LYS A 208 5.92 14.13 1.30
CA LYS A 208 6.85 15.06 0.64
C LYS A 208 6.18 15.65 -0.58
N THR A 209 6.17 16.97 -0.66
CA THR A 209 5.53 17.71 -1.76
C THR A 209 6.54 18.63 -2.44
N ARG A 210 6.44 18.77 -3.76
CA ARG A 210 7.22 19.72 -4.57
C ARG A 210 6.45 20.11 -5.82
N THR A 211 6.62 21.35 -6.27
CA THR A 211 6.10 21.82 -7.57
C THR A 211 6.80 21.09 -8.71
N LEU A 212 6.06 20.71 -9.75
CA LEU A 212 6.62 20.18 -10.98
C LEU A 212 7.25 21.29 -11.82
N GLU A 213 8.45 21.05 -12.30
CA GLU A 213 9.18 21.90 -13.22
C GLU A 213 9.71 21.08 -14.39
N GLN A 214 10.13 21.74 -15.47
CA GLN A 214 10.72 21.07 -16.64
C GLN A 214 11.85 20.12 -16.22
N GLY A 215 11.75 18.86 -16.66
CA GLY A 215 12.67 17.79 -16.30
C GLY A 215 11.94 16.62 -15.63
N ILE A 216 12.69 15.79 -14.91
CA ILE A 216 12.17 14.54 -14.33
C ILE A 216 12.11 14.63 -12.81
N THR A 217 10.95 14.33 -12.27
CA THR A 217 10.74 14.02 -10.84
C THR A 217 10.39 12.56 -10.72
N ALA A 218 11.12 11.81 -9.90
CA ALA A 218 10.91 10.37 -9.77
C ALA A 218 11.08 9.87 -8.34
N ILE A 219 10.43 8.75 -8.04
CA ILE A 219 10.70 7.86 -6.90
C ILE A 219 10.87 6.44 -7.43
N ASP A 220 11.75 5.69 -6.78
CA ASP A 220 12.01 4.30 -7.17
C ASP A 220 12.50 3.44 -6.01
N SER A 221 12.59 2.15 -6.25
CA SER A 221 13.31 1.19 -5.41
C SER A 221 14.19 0.30 -6.27
N MET A 222 15.39 0.04 -5.75
CA MET A 222 16.35 -0.95 -6.26
C MET A 222 16.72 -1.99 -5.18
N ARG A 223 15.87 -2.11 -4.14
CA ARG A 223 16.16 -2.90 -2.94
C ARG A 223 15.63 -4.34 -2.99
N GLY A 224 15.01 -4.74 -4.12
CA GLY A 224 14.31 -6.02 -4.26
C GLY A 224 12.95 -6.05 -3.59
N ASN A 225 12.55 -4.96 -2.96
CA ASN A 225 11.23 -4.71 -2.38
C ASN A 225 10.81 -3.25 -2.57
N SER A 226 9.57 -2.90 -2.22
CA SER A 226 9.06 -1.52 -2.33
C SER A 226 9.79 -0.53 -1.43
N SER A 227 10.35 -0.98 -0.31
CA SER A 227 11.24 -0.28 0.64
C SER A 227 10.59 0.71 1.62
N HIS A 228 11.32 1.06 2.68
CA HIS A 228 10.96 2.13 3.61
C HIS A 228 11.14 3.53 3.01
N GLU A 229 12.00 3.65 1.97
CA GLU A 229 12.41 4.95 1.45
C GLU A 229 11.33 5.61 0.61
N HIS A 230 10.66 4.82 -0.22
CA HIS A 230 9.57 5.28 -1.08
C HIS A 230 8.47 4.21 -1.14
N ASN A 231 7.22 4.65 -0.96
CA ASN A 231 6.07 3.79 -1.20
C ASN A 231 5.68 3.85 -2.69
N PRO A 232 5.19 2.76 -3.30
CA PRO A 232 4.76 2.75 -4.71
C PRO A 232 3.42 3.51 -4.90
N PHE A 233 3.42 4.77 -4.46
CA PHE A 233 2.32 5.71 -4.51
C PHE A 233 2.83 7.13 -4.80
N LEU A 234 2.11 7.82 -5.68
CA LEU A 234 2.26 9.25 -5.91
C LEU A 234 0.90 9.91 -6.08
N ALA A 235 0.83 11.21 -5.83
CA ALA A 235 -0.29 12.02 -6.26
C ALA A 235 0.19 13.30 -6.93
N LEU A 236 -0.55 13.76 -7.93
CA LEU A 236 -0.49 15.09 -8.48
C LEU A 236 -1.69 15.87 -7.98
N LYS A 237 -1.46 17.01 -7.35
CA LYS A 237 -2.54 17.87 -6.87
C LYS A 237 -2.35 19.29 -7.38
N ARG A 238 -3.45 20.02 -7.62
CA ARG A 238 -3.37 21.46 -7.93
C ARG A 238 -2.87 22.21 -6.71
N HIS A 239 -2.25 23.38 -6.90
CA HIS A 239 -1.67 24.19 -5.81
C HIS A 239 -2.66 24.61 -4.73
N ASN A 240 -3.94 24.72 -5.07
CA ASN A 240 -5.02 25.06 -4.14
C ASN A 240 -5.72 23.86 -3.52
N THR A 241 -5.21 22.64 -3.75
CA THR A 241 -5.79 21.42 -3.19
C THR A 241 -5.36 21.21 -1.75
N ASP A 242 -6.35 21.05 -0.88
CA ASP A 242 -6.17 20.66 0.51
C ASP A 242 -6.75 19.26 0.79
N GLU A 243 -6.97 18.92 2.05
CA GLU A 243 -7.55 17.62 2.44
C GLU A 243 -9.00 17.45 1.95
N ASN A 244 -9.79 18.52 1.77
CA ASN A 244 -11.24 18.46 1.56
C ASN A 244 -11.72 19.10 0.25
N ALA A 245 -10.86 19.81 -0.45
CA ALA A 245 -11.21 20.54 -1.67
C ALA A 245 -10.05 20.55 -2.66
N GLY A 246 -10.38 20.71 -3.93
CA GLY A 246 -9.42 20.78 -5.04
C GLY A 246 -9.21 19.47 -5.77
N GLU A 247 -8.50 19.53 -6.87
CA GLU A 247 -8.23 18.42 -7.78
C GLU A 247 -6.99 17.64 -7.37
N ALA A 248 -7.11 16.31 -7.31
CA ALA A 248 -5.99 15.40 -7.11
C ALA A 248 -6.10 14.17 -8.01
N ILE A 249 -4.96 13.73 -8.55
CA ILE A 249 -4.79 12.48 -9.30
C ILE A 249 -3.84 11.60 -8.51
N GLY A 250 -4.32 10.48 -7.98
CA GLY A 250 -3.50 9.50 -7.27
C GLY A 250 -3.16 8.31 -8.15
N ILE A 251 -1.93 7.83 -8.05
CA ILE A 251 -1.45 6.62 -8.74
C ILE A 251 -0.79 5.70 -7.73
N SER A 252 -1.19 4.43 -7.73
CA SER A 252 -0.63 3.40 -6.87
C SER A 252 -0.30 2.16 -7.70
N LEU A 253 0.90 1.62 -7.53
CA LEU A 253 1.34 0.42 -8.23
C LEU A 253 1.15 -0.82 -7.34
N VAL A 254 0.38 -1.78 -7.81
CA VAL A 254 0.10 -3.04 -7.10
C VAL A 254 1.27 -4.00 -7.30
N TYR A 255 2.39 -3.69 -6.63
CA TYR A 255 3.63 -4.42 -6.77
C TYR A 255 4.51 -4.28 -5.53
N SER A 256 5.26 -5.31 -5.19
CA SER A 256 6.10 -5.35 -3.98
C SER A 256 7.60 -5.38 -4.26
N GLY A 257 8.01 -5.38 -5.55
CA GLY A 257 9.42 -5.41 -5.98
C GLY A 257 9.98 -4.03 -6.33
N ASN A 258 11.07 -4.05 -7.08
CA ASN A 258 11.69 -2.83 -7.60
C ASN A 258 10.73 -2.10 -8.53
N PHE A 259 10.43 -0.85 -8.21
CA PHE A 259 9.50 -0.04 -8.98
C PHE A 259 10.09 1.31 -9.34
N ARG A 260 9.54 1.96 -10.36
CA ARG A 260 9.77 3.38 -10.67
C ARG A 260 8.44 4.05 -10.97
N MET A 261 8.27 5.23 -10.41
CA MET A 261 7.19 6.16 -10.74
C MET A 261 7.80 7.53 -10.99
N GLN A 262 7.46 8.13 -12.13
CA GLN A 262 8.04 9.42 -12.50
C GLN A 262 7.05 10.32 -13.21
N ALA A 263 7.27 11.63 -13.12
CA ALA A 263 6.67 12.66 -13.95
C ALA A 263 7.80 13.37 -14.73
N GLU A 264 7.66 13.43 -16.04
CA GLU A 264 8.55 14.18 -16.93
C GLU A 264 7.78 15.35 -17.53
N VAL A 265 8.22 16.56 -17.23
CA VAL A 265 7.68 17.78 -17.83
C VAL A 265 8.56 18.17 -19.01
N ASP A 266 7.98 18.23 -20.18
CA ASP A 266 8.69 18.57 -21.42
C ASP A 266 8.80 20.08 -21.68
N THR A 267 9.37 20.46 -22.83
CA THR A 267 9.56 21.85 -23.21
C THR A 267 8.27 22.58 -23.57
N HIS A 268 7.16 21.88 -23.63
CA HIS A 268 5.82 22.39 -23.94
C HIS A 268 4.89 22.37 -22.72
N ASP A 269 5.47 22.15 -21.53
CA ASP A 269 4.75 22.02 -20.27
C ASP A 269 3.77 20.80 -20.21
N VAL A 270 3.88 19.85 -21.13
CA VAL A 270 3.17 18.57 -21.04
C VAL A 270 3.82 17.70 -19.98
N THR A 271 3.02 17.09 -19.14
CA THR A 271 3.50 16.22 -18.06
C THR A 271 3.21 14.76 -18.41
N ARG A 272 4.26 13.98 -18.68
CA ARG A 272 4.17 12.53 -18.82
C ARG A 272 4.41 11.83 -17.50
N ILE A 273 3.46 11.00 -17.07
CA ILE A 273 3.60 10.17 -15.89
C ILE A 273 3.76 8.73 -16.33
N THR A 274 4.74 8.02 -15.74
CA THR A 274 4.89 6.57 -15.92
C THR A 274 5.02 5.88 -14.57
N ALA A 275 4.47 4.67 -14.47
CA ALA A 275 4.56 3.83 -13.28
C ALA A 275 4.68 2.36 -13.68
N GLY A 276 5.64 1.64 -13.08
CA GLY A 276 5.86 0.23 -13.40
C GLY A 276 7.07 -0.37 -12.68
N ILE A 277 7.52 -1.51 -13.15
CA ILE A 277 8.77 -2.13 -12.70
C ILE A 277 9.92 -1.18 -13.03
N ASN A 278 10.88 -1.07 -12.10
CA ASN A 278 12.08 -0.25 -12.31
C ASN A 278 12.90 -0.83 -13.48
N PRO A 279 13.14 -0.07 -14.55
CA PRO A 279 13.92 -0.55 -15.69
C PRO A 279 15.41 -0.70 -15.40
N GLU A 280 15.91 -0.13 -14.30
CA GLU A 280 17.34 -0.24 -13.95
C GLU A 280 17.68 -1.67 -13.55
N GLY A 281 18.52 -2.30 -14.37
CA GLY A 281 18.91 -3.70 -14.19
C GLY A 281 17.84 -4.73 -14.55
N PHE A 282 16.71 -4.30 -15.11
CA PHE A 282 15.64 -5.16 -15.61
C PHE A 282 15.91 -5.51 -17.08
N ASP A 283 15.87 -6.80 -17.40
CA ASP A 283 15.97 -7.35 -18.75
C ASP A 283 15.20 -8.67 -18.77
N TRP A 284 14.05 -8.68 -19.39
CA TRP A 284 13.21 -9.87 -19.51
C TRP A 284 13.26 -10.43 -20.91
N LYS A 285 13.89 -11.58 -21.07
CA LYS A 285 14.00 -12.27 -22.36
C LYS A 285 12.68 -12.93 -22.71
N LEU A 286 12.23 -12.69 -23.96
CA LEU A 286 11.10 -13.36 -24.58
C LEU A 286 11.57 -14.18 -25.77
N GLU A 287 11.59 -15.50 -25.63
CA GLU A 287 11.74 -16.42 -26.76
C GLU A 287 10.44 -16.46 -27.56
N PRO A 288 10.45 -16.93 -28.84
CA PRO A 288 9.23 -17.10 -29.61
C PRO A 288 8.14 -17.87 -28.86
N GLY A 289 6.94 -17.26 -28.75
CA GLY A 289 5.81 -17.80 -27.98
C GLY A 289 5.81 -17.46 -26.49
N GLU A 290 6.86 -16.84 -25.95
CA GLU A 290 6.86 -16.38 -24.55
C GLU A 290 6.15 -15.01 -24.40
N SER A 291 5.74 -14.71 -23.19
CA SER A 291 4.99 -13.48 -22.87
C SER A 291 5.44 -12.88 -21.55
N PHE A 292 5.10 -11.60 -21.37
CA PHE A 292 5.32 -10.87 -20.14
C PHE A 292 4.09 -10.04 -19.78
N GLN A 293 3.73 -10.02 -18.50
CA GLN A 293 2.63 -9.25 -17.93
C GLN A 293 3.19 -8.25 -16.91
N THR A 294 2.85 -6.97 -17.05
CA THR A 294 3.20 -5.96 -16.04
C THR A 294 2.32 -6.10 -14.79
N PRO A 295 2.79 -5.64 -13.62
CA PRO A 295 1.92 -5.39 -12.49
C PRO A 295 0.78 -4.44 -12.85
N GLU A 296 -0.25 -4.36 -12.00
CA GLU A 296 -1.34 -3.41 -12.14
C GLU A 296 -0.98 -2.04 -11.54
N ALA A 297 -1.37 -0.96 -12.20
CA ALA A 297 -1.41 0.39 -11.65
C ALA A 297 -2.86 0.84 -11.49
N VAL A 298 -3.19 1.45 -10.35
CA VAL A 298 -4.52 2.02 -10.08
C VAL A 298 -4.41 3.54 -10.13
N LEU A 299 -5.23 4.15 -10.97
CA LEU A 299 -5.33 5.59 -11.21
C LEU A 299 -6.64 6.09 -10.63
N VAL A 300 -6.59 7.08 -9.75
CA VAL A 300 -7.74 7.68 -9.05
C VAL A 300 -7.81 9.17 -9.32
N TYR A 301 -9.01 9.68 -9.57
CA TYR A 301 -9.28 11.12 -9.67
C TYR A 301 -10.20 11.60 -8.55
N SER A 302 -9.93 12.76 -7.99
CA SER A 302 -10.76 13.42 -6.97
C SER A 302 -10.88 14.92 -7.24
N GLU A 303 -12.07 15.47 -7.12
CA GLU A 303 -12.33 16.92 -7.02
C GLU A 303 -12.58 17.37 -5.57
N ASN A 304 -12.57 16.42 -4.62
CA ASN A 304 -12.86 16.60 -3.21
C ASN A 304 -11.59 16.50 -2.35
N GLY A 305 -10.50 17.04 -2.85
CA GLY A 305 -9.22 17.09 -2.17
C GLY A 305 -8.58 15.71 -1.95
N LEU A 306 -7.58 15.69 -1.06
CA LEU A 306 -6.81 14.49 -0.75
C LEU A 306 -7.62 13.44 0.02
N ASN A 307 -8.61 13.84 0.84
CA ASN A 307 -9.51 12.90 1.50
C ASN A 307 -10.38 12.14 0.49
N GLY A 308 -10.92 12.83 -0.54
CA GLY A 308 -11.69 12.19 -1.60
C GLY A 308 -10.88 11.16 -2.39
N MET A 309 -9.63 11.50 -2.73
CA MET A 309 -8.68 10.59 -3.36
C MET A 309 -8.40 9.37 -2.47
N SER A 310 -8.02 9.61 -1.21
CA SER A 310 -7.68 8.56 -0.24
C SER A 310 -8.85 7.62 0.04
N GLN A 311 -10.05 8.15 0.22
CA GLN A 311 -11.25 7.35 0.46
C GLN A 311 -11.58 6.44 -0.72
N THR A 312 -11.29 6.88 -1.95
CA THR A 312 -11.45 6.04 -3.14
C THR A 312 -10.48 4.86 -3.10
N PHE A 313 -9.18 5.09 -2.83
CA PHE A 313 -8.20 4.03 -2.67
C PHE A 313 -8.54 3.09 -1.51
N GLN A 314 -8.85 3.65 -0.34
CA GLN A 314 -9.14 2.88 0.86
C GLN A 314 -10.33 1.93 0.66
N LYS A 315 -11.43 2.43 0.06
CA LYS A 315 -12.62 1.62 -0.22
C LYS A 315 -12.34 0.55 -1.27
N LEU A 316 -11.70 0.92 -2.38
CA LEU A 316 -11.33 -0.01 -3.45
C LEU A 316 -10.39 -1.10 -2.91
N TYR A 317 -9.37 -0.73 -2.15
CA TYR A 317 -8.39 -1.69 -1.63
C TYR A 317 -8.95 -2.58 -0.53
N ALA A 318 -9.78 -2.04 0.36
CA ALA A 318 -10.45 -2.84 1.37
C ALA A 318 -11.42 -3.87 0.79
N LYS A 319 -12.09 -3.54 -0.33
CA LYS A 319 -13.18 -4.37 -0.89
C LYS A 319 -12.78 -5.15 -2.14
N ARG A 320 -11.83 -4.66 -2.94
CA ARG A 320 -11.50 -5.21 -4.25
C ARG A 320 -10.00 -5.38 -4.50
N LEU A 321 -9.18 -5.36 -3.42
CA LEU A 321 -7.78 -5.76 -3.44
C LEU A 321 -7.50 -6.76 -2.31
N ALA A 322 -7.69 -6.37 -1.05
CA ALA A 322 -7.69 -7.31 0.07
C ALA A 322 -8.74 -8.40 -0.18
N ARG A 323 -8.40 -9.66 0.11
CA ARG A 323 -9.25 -10.81 -0.24
C ARG A 323 -9.35 -11.84 0.90
N GLY A 324 -10.14 -12.87 0.67
CA GLY A 324 -10.26 -14.02 1.56
C GLY A 324 -11.11 -13.76 2.81
N TYR A 325 -11.01 -14.68 3.75
CA TYR A 325 -11.85 -14.72 4.95
C TYR A 325 -11.77 -13.46 5.81
N TRP A 326 -10.61 -12.82 5.87
CA TRP A 326 -10.35 -11.68 6.73
C TRP A 326 -10.64 -10.31 6.07
N ARG A 327 -10.98 -10.25 4.78
CA ARG A 327 -11.28 -8.98 4.09
C ARG A 327 -12.30 -8.11 4.84
N ASP A 328 -13.43 -8.70 5.22
CA ASP A 328 -14.58 -8.01 5.82
C ASP A 328 -14.71 -8.26 7.33
N LYS A 329 -13.67 -8.74 7.99
CA LYS A 329 -13.71 -9.05 9.43
C LYS A 329 -12.80 -8.14 10.21
N ALA A 330 -13.34 -7.59 11.30
CA ALA A 330 -12.53 -6.85 12.26
C ALA A 330 -11.42 -7.72 12.86
N ARG A 331 -10.26 -7.12 13.01
CA ARG A 331 -9.06 -7.82 13.48
C ARG A 331 -9.15 -8.13 14.97
N PRO A 332 -8.64 -9.29 15.42
CA PRO A 332 -8.57 -9.61 16.83
C PRO A 332 -7.60 -8.66 17.55
N ILE A 333 -7.93 -8.27 18.77
CA ILE A 333 -7.02 -7.53 19.65
C ILE A 333 -5.90 -8.48 20.10
N LEU A 334 -4.66 -8.15 19.77
CA LEU A 334 -3.51 -9.01 20.05
C LEU A 334 -2.60 -8.47 21.14
N ASN A 335 -1.79 -9.38 21.70
CA ASN A 335 -0.57 -9.04 22.45
C ASN A 335 0.60 -9.79 21.81
N ASN A 336 1.60 -9.05 21.35
CA ASN A 336 2.85 -9.58 20.81
C ASN A 336 3.93 -9.53 21.89
N ASN A 337 4.76 -10.58 22.00
CA ASN A 337 5.79 -10.67 23.04
C ASN A 337 7.10 -9.95 22.70
N TRP A 338 7.30 -9.42 21.48
CA TRP A 338 8.62 -8.93 21.06
C TRP A 338 9.18 -7.88 22.03
N GLU A 339 8.55 -6.74 22.23
CA GLU A 339 9.03 -5.71 23.18
C GLU A 339 8.91 -6.15 24.64
N ALA A 340 8.18 -7.21 24.97
CA ALA A 340 8.08 -7.76 26.31
C ALA A 340 9.28 -8.62 26.71
N THR A 341 9.88 -9.36 25.77
CA THR A 341 10.89 -10.39 26.07
C THR A 341 12.09 -10.40 25.14
N TYR A 342 11.95 -9.92 23.90
CA TYR A 342 12.91 -10.18 22.82
C TYR A 342 13.23 -11.69 22.75
N PHE A 343 14.51 -12.08 22.74
CA PHE A 343 14.98 -13.48 22.72
C PHE A 343 15.01 -14.16 24.09
N ASP A 344 14.73 -13.43 25.18
CA ASP A 344 14.76 -13.95 26.55
C ASP A 344 13.38 -14.42 27.01
N PHE A 345 13.01 -15.63 26.63
CA PHE A 345 11.75 -16.26 27.03
C PHE A 345 11.86 -17.76 27.23
N THR A 346 10.92 -18.32 27.98
CA THR A 346 10.64 -19.74 28.09
C THR A 346 9.16 -19.99 27.83
N GLU A 347 8.76 -21.23 27.58
CA GLU A 347 7.37 -21.57 27.34
C GLU A 347 6.46 -21.11 28.50
N ASP A 348 6.87 -21.33 29.75
CA ASP A 348 6.09 -20.92 30.92
C ASP A 348 5.93 -19.40 31.04
N ARG A 349 7.00 -18.64 30.77
CA ARG A 349 6.92 -17.16 30.74
C ARG A 349 5.96 -16.64 29.66
N LEU A 350 5.97 -17.26 28.48
CA LEU A 350 5.01 -16.91 27.41
C LEU A 350 3.57 -17.19 27.84
N VAL A 351 3.32 -18.33 28.46
CA VAL A 351 1.97 -18.69 28.98
C VAL A 351 1.53 -17.75 30.11
N GLU A 352 2.45 -17.27 30.95
CA GLU A 352 2.16 -16.30 32.00
C GLU A 352 1.74 -14.93 31.40
N ILE A 353 2.49 -14.42 30.41
CA ILE A 353 2.14 -13.19 29.68
C ILE A 353 0.78 -13.36 29.00
N ALA A 354 0.55 -14.47 28.33
CA ALA A 354 -0.71 -14.77 27.65
C ALA A 354 -1.90 -14.84 28.64
N ARG A 355 -1.71 -15.42 29.81
CA ARG A 355 -2.75 -15.46 30.86
C ARG A 355 -3.14 -14.05 31.29
N LYS A 356 -2.17 -13.19 31.56
CA LYS A 356 -2.43 -11.80 31.92
C LYS A 356 -3.12 -11.04 30.79
N ALA A 357 -2.69 -11.24 29.55
CA ALA A 357 -3.34 -10.67 28.37
C ALA A 357 -4.82 -11.11 28.28
N LYS A 358 -5.12 -12.38 28.52
CA LYS A 358 -6.49 -12.89 28.56
C LYS A 358 -7.33 -12.26 29.66
N GLU A 359 -6.77 -12.09 30.87
CA GLU A 359 -7.44 -11.41 31.99
C GLU A 359 -7.83 -9.96 31.66
N CYS A 360 -7.03 -9.30 30.83
CA CYS A 360 -7.33 -7.95 30.32
C CYS A 360 -8.35 -7.94 29.19
N GLY A 361 -8.62 -9.08 28.54
CA GLY A 361 -9.60 -9.20 27.47
C GLY A 361 -9.01 -9.28 26.05
N VAL A 362 -7.69 -9.45 25.90
CA VAL A 362 -6.99 -9.74 24.64
C VAL A 362 -7.55 -11.02 24.02
N GLU A 363 -7.52 -11.11 22.71
CA GLU A 363 -8.12 -12.20 21.91
C GLU A 363 -7.09 -13.11 21.22
N LEU A 364 -5.88 -12.60 20.98
CA LEU A 364 -4.81 -13.29 20.27
C LEU A 364 -3.46 -13.04 20.94
N PHE A 365 -2.69 -14.08 21.19
CA PHE A 365 -1.30 -13.99 21.62
C PHE A 365 -0.36 -14.37 20.48
N VAL A 366 0.64 -13.54 20.20
CA VAL A 366 1.59 -13.74 19.10
C VAL A 366 2.98 -13.98 19.65
N LEU A 367 3.57 -15.12 19.30
CA LEU A 367 4.98 -15.44 19.55
C LEU A 367 5.80 -14.91 18.36
N ASP A 368 6.63 -13.90 18.62
CA ASP A 368 7.53 -13.25 17.69
C ASP A 368 8.85 -14.03 17.51
N ASP A 369 9.91 -13.42 16.98
CA ASP A 369 11.21 -14.03 16.66
C ASP A 369 11.86 -14.76 17.87
N GLY A 370 12.59 -15.85 17.60
CA GLY A 370 13.41 -16.56 18.60
C GLY A 370 12.96 -17.97 18.97
N TRP A 371 11.87 -18.50 18.41
CA TRP A 371 11.27 -19.79 18.81
C TRP A 371 11.90 -21.03 18.14
N PHE A 372 12.75 -20.89 17.12
CA PHE A 372 13.18 -21.94 16.19
C PHE A 372 14.69 -22.17 16.18
N GLY A 373 15.12 -23.39 15.81
CA GLY A 373 16.52 -23.75 15.59
C GLY A 373 17.44 -23.33 16.73
N ALA A 374 18.63 -22.83 16.40
CA ALA A 374 19.62 -22.29 17.34
C ALA A 374 19.41 -20.77 17.62
N ARG A 375 18.24 -20.22 17.35
CA ARG A 375 17.92 -18.79 17.42
C ARG A 375 17.89 -18.26 18.83
N ARG A 376 18.99 -17.66 19.32
CA ARG A 376 19.12 -16.95 20.60
C ARG A 376 19.46 -15.47 20.43
N ASN A 377 19.72 -15.08 19.19
CA ASN A 377 20.03 -13.75 18.72
C ASN A 377 19.90 -13.76 17.17
N ASP A 378 20.21 -12.68 16.52
CA ASP A 378 20.08 -12.51 15.07
C ASP A 378 21.13 -13.23 14.21
N ARG A 379 22.08 -14.01 14.81
CA ARG A 379 23.22 -14.60 14.10
C ARG A 379 23.00 -16.02 13.59
N ALA A 380 21.99 -16.71 14.12
CA ALA A 380 21.76 -18.14 13.83
C ALA A 380 20.29 -18.47 13.65
N GLY A 381 20.00 -19.61 13.04
CA GLY A 381 18.72 -20.30 13.05
C GLY A 381 17.75 -19.92 11.94
N LEU A 382 17.88 -18.77 11.25
CA LEU A 382 16.99 -18.45 10.14
C LEU A 382 17.12 -19.49 9.03
N GLY A 383 15.97 -20.00 8.57
CA GLY A 383 15.85 -21.11 7.64
C GLY A 383 15.44 -22.42 8.31
N ASP A 384 15.70 -22.59 9.60
CA ASP A 384 15.41 -23.79 10.36
C ASP A 384 14.08 -23.67 11.11
N TRP A 385 12.96 -23.74 10.43
CA TRP A 385 11.62 -23.54 11.00
C TRP A 385 11.14 -24.76 11.82
N VAL A 386 11.95 -25.14 12.83
CA VAL A 386 11.69 -26.22 13.78
C VAL A 386 11.81 -25.66 15.20
N ALA A 387 10.85 -25.92 16.06
CA ALA A 387 10.85 -25.40 17.43
C ALA A 387 12.14 -25.73 18.17
N ASN A 388 12.65 -24.78 18.93
CA ASN A 388 13.76 -25.02 19.85
C ASN A 388 13.22 -25.72 21.10
N GLU A 389 13.57 -26.99 21.31
CA GLU A 389 13.04 -27.83 22.38
C GLU A 389 13.52 -27.38 23.79
N GLU A 390 14.65 -26.66 23.89
CA GLU A 390 15.09 -26.11 25.18
C GLU A 390 14.21 -24.94 25.64
N LEU A 391 13.75 -24.10 24.70
CA LEU A 391 12.83 -22.99 24.98
C LEU A 391 11.37 -23.44 25.08
N LEU A 392 10.99 -24.32 24.19
CA LEU A 392 9.62 -24.82 23.99
C LEU A 392 9.63 -26.34 24.08
N PRO A 393 9.68 -26.91 25.32
CA PRO A 393 9.75 -28.37 25.51
C PRO A 393 8.59 -29.15 24.90
N ASN A 394 7.42 -28.50 24.72
CA ASN A 394 6.24 -29.09 24.11
C ASN A 394 6.07 -28.72 22.62
N GLY A 395 7.08 -28.05 22.04
CA GLY A 395 7.06 -27.55 20.67
C GLY A 395 5.96 -26.51 20.42
N ILE A 396 5.81 -26.08 19.16
CA ILE A 396 4.75 -25.12 18.79
C ILE A 396 3.36 -25.71 18.99
N LYS A 397 3.19 -27.00 18.73
CA LYS A 397 1.90 -27.68 18.97
C LYS A 397 1.48 -27.56 20.43
N GLY A 398 2.32 -27.99 21.36
CA GLY A 398 1.99 -27.96 22.78
C GLY A 398 1.80 -26.54 23.31
N LEU A 399 2.65 -25.58 22.92
CA LEU A 399 2.46 -24.17 23.28
C LEU A 399 1.13 -23.64 22.77
N SER A 400 0.80 -23.86 21.48
CA SER A 400 -0.47 -23.38 20.90
C SER A 400 -1.70 -23.98 21.60
N GLU A 401 -1.65 -25.24 21.99
CA GLU A 401 -2.71 -25.90 22.78
C GLU A 401 -2.84 -25.28 24.18
N ARG A 402 -1.72 -24.94 24.87
CA ARG A 402 -1.74 -24.25 26.16
C ARG A 402 -2.35 -22.85 26.05
N ILE A 403 -2.01 -22.10 24.99
CA ILE A 403 -2.57 -20.76 24.74
C ILE A 403 -4.08 -20.85 24.41
N GLU A 404 -4.48 -21.80 23.57
CA GLU A 404 -5.90 -22.04 23.24
C GLU A 404 -6.71 -22.44 24.51
N ALA A 405 -6.13 -23.23 25.41
CA ALA A 405 -6.76 -23.60 26.68
C ALA A 405 -7.03 -22.40 27.59
N LEU A 406 -6.31 -21.30 27.44
CA LEU A 406 -6.60 -20.02 28.10
C LEU A 406 -7.77 -19.27 27.45
N GLY A 407 -8.24 -19.72 26.27
CA GLY A 407 -9.27 -19.07 25.46
C GLY A 407 -8.72 -17.92 24.59
N LEU A 408 -7.45 -17.96 24.22
CA LEU A 408 -6.81 -17.08 23.27
C LEU A 408 -6.58 -17.80 21.94
N LYS A 409 -6.55 -17.05 20.83
CA LYS A 409 -5.96 -17.52 19.58
C LYS A 409 -4.44 -17.45 19.70
N PHE A 410 -3.74 -18.23 18.86
CA PHE A 410 -2.28 -18.24 18.81
C PHE A 410 -1.77 -17.79 17.44
N GLY A 411 -0.75 -16.93 17.47
CA GLY A 411 -0.04 -16.43 16.29
C GLY A 411 1.45 -16.73 16.35
N LEU A 412 2.09 -16.82 15.19
CA LEU A 412 3.50 -17.17 15.06
C LEU A 412 4.19 -16.28 14.02
N TRP A 413 5.42 -15.85 14.34
CA TRP A 413 6.29 -15.09 13.45
C TRP A 413 7.12 -16.00 12.54
N PHE A 414 7.33 -15.56 11.30
CA PHE A 414 8.23 -16.17 10.33
C PHE A 414 8.99 -15.10 9.55
N GLU A 415 10.22 -15.41 9.14
CA GLU A 415 11.02 -14.67 8.16
C GLU A 415 11.48 -15.63 7.06
N PRO A 416 10.57 -16.12 6.21
CA PRO A 416 10.80 -17.30 5.37
C PRO A 416 11.73 -17.07 4.19
N GLU A 417 12.02 -15.82 3.85
CA GLU A 417 12.84 -15.42 2.71
C GLU A 417 14.33 -15.30 3.06
N MET A 418 14.67 -15.40 4.34
CA MET A 418 16.03 -15.16 4.85
C MET A 418 16.64 -16.44 5.46
N VAL A 419 17.97 -16.50 5.44
CA VAL A 419 18.75 -17.60 6.01
C VAL A 419 20.00 -17.06 6.70
N ASN A 420 20.38 -17.67 7.84
CA ASN A 420 21.69 -17.45 8.44
C ASN A 420 22.68 -18.50 7.92
N LYS A 421 23.97 -18.17 7.81
CA LYS A 421 25.01 -19.17 7.56
C LYS A 421 25.09 -20.22 8.65
N ASP A 422 24.80 -19.83 9.89
CA ASP A 422 24.64 -20.75 11.00
C ASP A 422 23.18 -21.25 11.08
N SER A 423 22.83 -22.08 10.11
CA SER A 423 21.58 -22.84 10.03
C SER A 423 21.82 -24.17 9.34
N ASP A 424 20.95 -25.14 9.60
CA ASP A 424 21.01 -26.45 8.93
C ASP A 424 20.62 -26.34 7.46
N LEU A 425 19.68 -25.44 7.14
CA LEU A 425 19.30 -25.13 5.76
C LEU A 425 20.51 -24.66 4.94
N TYR A 426 21.28 -23.69 5.45
CA TYR A 426 22.44 -23.19 4.73
C TYR A 426 23.55 -24.24 4.61
N ARG A 427 23.80 -25.03 5.67
CA ARG A 427 24.80 -26.14 5.62
C ARG A 427 24.44 -27.17 4.58
N THR A 428 23.16 -27.43 4.39
CA THR A 428 22.66 -28.43 3.42
C THR A 428 22.59 -27.86 1.99
N HIS A 429 22.21 -26.60 1.84
CA HIS A 429 21.96 -25.94 0.56
C HIS A 429 22.63 -24.54 0.50
N PRO A 430 23.97 -24.47 0.51
CA PRO A 430 24.66 -23.18 0.48
C PRO A 430 24.51 -22.44 -0.87
N ASP A 431 24.04 -23.14 -1.92
CA ASP A 431 23.75 -22.60 -3.24
C ASP A 431 22.33 -22.01 -3.38
N TRP A 432 21.51 -22.07 -2.32
CA TRP A 432 20.14 -21.54 -2.33
C TRP A 432 20.04 -20.05 -1.99
N ILE A 433 21.13 -19.37 -1.77
CA ILE A 433 21.14 -17.91 -1.57
C ILE A 433 21.41 -17.17 -2.89
N LEU A 434 20.88 -15.95 -3.00
CA LEU A 434 21.27 -15.03 -4.06
C LEU A 434 22.72 -14.62 -3.85
N GLN A 435 23.62 -14.98 -4.79
CA GLN A 435 25.04 -14.67 -4.71
C GLN A 435 25.73 -14.79 -6.07
N THR A 436 26.66 -13.87 -6.36
CA THR A 436 27.50 -13.95 -7.55
C THR A 436 28.70 -14.87 -7.28
N PRO A 437 28.92 -15.93 -8.08
CA PRO A 437 30.07 -16.82 -7.90
C PRO A 437 31.40 -16.07 -7.89
N GLY A 438 32.25 -16.42 -6.94
CA GLY A 438 33.61 -15.85 -6.82
C GLY A 438 33.65 -14.43 -6.23
N ARG A 439 32.54 -13.88 -5.79
CA ARG A 439 32.46 -12.61 -5.06
C ARG A 439 32.03 -12.82 -3.61
N ASN A 440 32.41 -11.88 -2.75
CA ASN A 440 31.86 -11.83 -1.39
C ASN A 440 30.38 -11.46 -1.44
N THR A 441 29.58 -12.18 -0.66
CA THR A 441 28.16 -11.87 -0.46
C THR A 441 28.01 -11.03 0.80
N SER A 442 27.35 -9.88 0.68
CA SER A 442 27.04 -9.02 1.83
C SER A 442 25.93 -9.62 2.69
N HIS A 443 25.82 -9.16 3.91
CA HIS A 443 24.72 -9.53 4.81
C HIS A 443 24.14 -8.29 5.51
N GLY A 444 22.87 -8.34 5.84
CA GLY A 444 22.22 -7.44 6.81
C GLY A 444 21.80 -8.26 8.03
N ARG A 445 22.13 -7.82 9.25
CA ARG A 445 21.81 -8.56 10.50
C ARG A 445 22.24 -10.05 10.45
N TYR A 446 23.37 -10.36 9.83
CA TYR A 446 23.87 -11.74 9.56
C TYR A 446 22.95 -12.60 8.68
N GLN A 447 21.99 -11.98 7.99
CA GLN A 447 21.04 -12.64 7.10
C GLN A 447 21.52 -12.61 5.65
N TYR A 448 21.20 -13.68 4.92
CA TYR A 448 21.34 -13.84 3.49
C TYR A 448 19.97 -14.11 2.88
N VAL A 449 19.79 -13.71 1.62
CA VAL A 449 18.50 -13.83 0.92
C VAL A 449 18.43 -15.18 0.23
N LEU A 450 17.39 -15.96 0.50
CA LEU A 450 17.10 -17.18 -0.24
C LEU A 450 16.66 -16.84 -1.66
N ASP A 451 17.06 -17.67 -2.62
CA ASP A 451 16.75 -17.50 -4.04
C ASP A 451 15.31 -17.96 -4.34
N PHE A 452 14.34 -17.10 -4.04
CA PHE A 452 12.92 -17.36 -4.31
C PHE A 452 12.55 -17.33 -5.80
N ALA A 453 13.49 -17.00 -6.69
CA ALA A 453 13.31 -17.23 -8.12
C ALA A 453 13.39 -18.74 -8.48
N ARG A 454 13.85 -19.58 -7.54
CA ARG A 454 13.93 -21.02 -7.67
C ARG A 454 12.73 -21.69 -7.02
N LYS A 455 11.98 -22.44 -7.84
CA LYS A 455 10.77 -23.14 -7.36
C LYS A 455 11.07 -24.12 -6.21
N GLU A 456 12.18 -24.84 -6.26
CA GLU A 456 12.57 -25.81 -5.24
C GLU A 456 12.81 -25.17 -3.86
N VAL A 457 13.26 -23.90 -3.81
CA VAL A 457 13.42 -23.14 -2.57
C VAL A 457 12.05 -22.79 -1.99
N VAL A 458 11.16 -22.25 -2.83
CA VAL A 458 9.78 -21.92 -2.46
C VAL A 458 9.02 -23.15 -1.98
N ASP A 459 9.17 -24.30 -2.68
CA ASP A 459 8.52 -25.58 -2.31
C ASP A 459 9.01 -26.08 -0.94
N HIS A 460 10.29 -25.96 -0.65
CA HIS A 460 10.86 -26.35 0.64
C HIS A 460 10.29 -25.53 1.79
N ILE A 461 10.32 -24.19 1.67
CA ILE A 461 9.78 -23.27 2.69
C ILE A 461 8.27 -23.49 2.88
N TYR A 462 7.54 -23.63 1.77
CA TYR A 462 6.11 -23.97 1.83
C TYR A 462 5.87 -25.25 2.64
N GLY A 463 6.62 -26.31 2.38
CA GLY A 463 6.48 -27.59 3.09
C GLY A 463 6.70 -27.45 4.61
N MET A 464 7.69 -26.64 5.03
CA MET A 464 7.93 -26.40 6.46
C MET A 464 6.80 -25.60 7.13
N MET A 465 6.37 -24.51 6.50
CA MET A 465 5.29 -23.67 7.03
C MET A 465 3.94 -24.41 7.05
N ALA A 466 3.59 -25.08 5.97
CA ALA A 466 2.33 -25.86 5.86
C ALA A 466 2.26 -26.97 6.90
N LYS A 467 3.39 -27.64 7.17
CA LYS A 467 3.46 -28.66 8.23
C LYS A 467 3.12 -28.08 9.60
N LEU A 468 3.76 -26.95 10.00
CA LEU A 468 3.49 -26.29 11.28
C LEU A 468 2.04 -25.82 11.39
N LEU A 469 1.49 -25.24 10.33
CA LEU A 469 0.11 -24.78 10.27
C LEU A 469 -0.89 -25.94 10.39
N SER A 470 -0.57 -27.11 9.83
CA SER A 470 -1.42 -28.30 9.90
C SER A 470 -1.37 -29.01 11.26
N GLU A 471 -0.20 -28.99 11.93
CA GLU A 471 0.02 -29.72 13.17
C GLU A 471 -0.29 -28.91 14.44
N SER A 472 -0.42 -27.56 14.33
CA SER A 472 -0.54 -26.62 15.46
C SER A 472 -1.77 -25.73 15.34
N LYS A 473 -2.22 -25.13 16.45
CA LYS A 473 -3.40 -24.27 16.53
C LYS A 473 -3.05 -22.80 16.17
N ILE A 474 -2.42 -22.61 15.00
CA ILE A 474 -2.01 -21.29 14.52
C ILE A 474 -3.15 -20.64 13.76
N SER A 475 -3.54 -19.43 14.14
CA SER A 475 -4.60 -18.63 13.50
C SER A 475 -4.12 -17.28 12.96
N TYR A 476 -2.83 -16.97 13.14
CA TYR A 476 -2.20 -15.74 12.72
C TYR A 476 -0.73 -15.99 12.38
N ILE A 477 -0.27 -15.39 11.30
CA ILE A 477 1.15 -15.38 10.89
C ILE A 477 1.60 -13.93 10.74
N LYS A 478 2.69 -13.54 11.43
CA LYS A 478 3.46 -12.33 11.14
C LYS A 478 4.61 -12.75 10.23
N TRP A 479 4.54 -12.34 8.97
CA TRP A 479 5.56 -12.65 7.96
C TRP A 479 6.49 -11.47 7.79
N ASP A 480 7.74 -11.62 8.20
CA ASP A 480 8.75 -10.58 8.19
C ASP A 480 9.78 -10.75 7.07
N MET A 481 10.49 -9.67 6.75
CA MET A 481 11.62 -9.61 5.84
C MET A 481 12.57 -8.50 6.32
N ASN A 482 13.67 -8.85 7.00
CA ASN A 482 14.52 -7.86 7.68
C ASN A 482 15.76 -7.46 6.88
N ARG A 483 15.76 -7.69 5.58
CA ARG A 483 16.90 -7.39 4.73
C ARG A 483 16.46 -7.08 3.29
N SER A 484 17.03 -6.03 2.70
CA SER A 484 16.95 -5.77 1.25
C SER A 484 17.88 -6.70 0.46
N ILE A 485 17.58 -6.91 -0.83
CA ILE A 485 18.41 -7.68 -1.76
C ILE A 485 19.53 -6.76 -2.28
N THR A 486 20.76 -7.24 -2.21
CA THR A 486 21.96 -6.51 -2.65
C THR A 486 22.59 -7.15 -3.90
N GLU A 487 23.21 -8.31 -3.78
CA GLU A 487 23.82 -9.04 -4.88
C GLU A 487 22.79 -9.95 -5.54
N CYS A 488 21.93 -9.40 -6.40
CA CYS A 488 20.88 -10.16 -7.06
C CYS A 488 21.40 -10.95 -8.24
N TYR A 489 21.84 -12.17 -7.98
CA TYR A 489 22.26 -13.14 -8.99
C TYR A 489 21.78 -14.53 -8.57
N SER A 490 21.15 -15.25 -9.49
CA SER A 490 20.71 -16.63 -9.30
C SER A 490 21.58 -17.57 -10.14
N SER A 491 22.20 -18.56 -9.50
CA SER A 491 22.96 -19.61 -10.19
C SER A 491 22.06 -20.55 -11.03
N LYS A 492 20.76 -20.43 -10.91
CA LYS A 492 19.76 -21.23 -11.65
C LYS A 492 19.59 -20.75 -13.09
N PHE A 493 19.73 -19.45 -13.34
CA PHE A 493 19.44 -18.86 -14.64
C PHE A 493 20.69 -18.58 -15.45
N SER A 494 20.56 -18.67 -16.77
CA SER A 494 21.61 -18.29 -17.72
C SER A 494 21.93 -16.78 -17.65
N SER A 495 23.07 -16.40 -18.22
CA SER A 495 23.55 -15.01 -18.18
C SER A 495 22.59 -14.00 -18.81
N ASP A 496 21.83 -14.42 -19.83
CA ASP A 496 20.85 -13.61 -20.57
C ASP A 496 19.47 -13.53 -19.90
N ARG A 497 19.31 -14.16 -18.72
CA ARG A 497 18.09 -14.09 -17.89
C ARG A 497 18.36 -13.56 -16.48
N GLN A 498 19.55 -13.04 -16.20
CA GLN A 498 19.87 -12.49 -14.88
C GLN A 498 19.10 -11.20 -14.56
N GLY A 499 18.74 -10.39 -15.57
CA GLY A 499 17.90 -9.22 -15.39
C GLY A 499 16.45 -9.53 -14.97
N GLU A 500 16.02 -10.80 -15.02
CA GLU A 500 14.71 -11.26 -14.59
C GLU A 500 14.64 -11.58 -13.08
N VAL A 501 15.78 -11.77 -12.41
CA VAL A 501 15.86 -12.41 -11.07
C VAL A 501 15.09 -11.60 -10.00
N PHE A 502 15.19 -10.28 -9.97
CA PHE A 502 14.43 -9.46 -9.02
C PHE A 502 12.92 -9.66 -9.15
N HIS A 503 12.41 -9.67 -10.38
CA HIS A 503 10.98 -9.88 -10.60
C HIS A 503 10.57 -11.32 -10.31
N ARG A 504 11.37 -12.32 -10.75
CA ARG A 504 11.13 -13.74 -10.45
C ARG A 504 11.14 -14.04 -8.95
N TYR A 505 11.97 -13.37 -8.18
CA TYR A 505 11.98 -13.44 -6.72
C TYR A 505 10.62 -13.04 -6.14
N ILE A 506 10.09 -11.90 -6.57
CA ILE A 506 8.78 -11.41 -6.12
C ILE A 506 7.65 -12.36 -6.55
N LEU A 507 7.71 -12.93 -7.76
CA LEU A 507 6.75 -13.95 -8.19
C LEU A 507 6.81 -15.20 -7.29
N GLY A 508 7.99 -15.60 -6.82
CA GLY A 508 8.16 -16.69 -5.85
C GLY A 508 7.57 -16.36 -4.48
N VAL A 509 7.69 -15.11 -4.01
CA VAL A 509 7.04 -14.64 -2.78
C VAL A 509 5.51 -14.70 -2.92
N TYR A 510 4.99 -14.24 -4.05
CA TYR A 510 3.55 -14.30 -4.34
C TYR A 510 3.02 -15.74 -4.45
N ASP A 511 3.78 -16.65 -5.07
CA ASP A 511 3.42 -18.07 -5.14
C ASP A 511 3.30 -18.69 -3.73
N LEU A 512 4.27 -18.41 -2.85
CA LEU A 512 4.24 -18.92 -1.49
C LEU A 512 3.03 -18.38 -0.71
N TYR A 513 2.72 -17.09 -0.79
CA TYR A 513 1.53 -16.50 -0.20
C TYR A 513 0.24 -17.09 -0.78
N GLU A 514 0.16 -17.22 -2.11
CA GLU A 514 -1.02 -17.74 -2.80
C GLU A 514 -1.35 -19.16 -2.30
N ARG A 515 -0.33 -20.02 -2.22
CA ARG A 515 -0.48 -21.41 -1.75
C ARG A 515 -0.91 -21.47 -0.29
N LEU A 516 -0.24 -20.71 0.60
CA LEU A 516 -0.55 -20.72 2.03
C LEU A 516 -1.93 -20.14 2.33
N THR A 517 -2.31 -19.04 1.68
CA THR A 517 -3.63 -18.42 1.91
C THR A 517 -4.78 -19.26 1.34
N ASN A 518 -4.55 -20.04 0.28
CA ASN A 518 -5.54 -20.96 -0.26
C ASN A 518 -5.71 -22.21 0.61
N GLU A 519 -4.62 -22.78 1.13
CA GLU A 519 -4.67 -23.97 1.98
C GLU A 519 -5.16 -23.64 3.39
N PHE A 520 -4.78 -22.48 3.94
CA PHE A 520 -5.13 -22.03 5.28
C PHE A 520 -5.95 -20.71 5.28
N PRO A 521 -7.14 -20.67 4.66
CA PRO A 521 -7.87 -19.43 4.40
C PRO A 521 -8.34 -18.68 5.67
N LYS A 522 -8.35 -19.34 6.83
CA LYS A 522 -8.75 -18.73 8.11
C LYS A 522 -7.58 -18.18 8.91
N VAL A 523 -6.35 -18.44 8.50
CA VAL A 523 -5.17 -17.83 9.09
C VAL A 523 -5.08 -16.36 8.66
N LEU A 524 -4.93 -15.47 9.62
CA LEU A 524 -4.71 -14.05 9.33
C LEU A 524 -3.21 -13.83 9.09
N PHE A 525 -2.85 -13.41 7.90
CA PHE A 525 -1.48 -13.01 7.58
C PHE A 525 -1.29 -11.52 7.79
N GLU A 526 -0.24 -11.14 8.50
CA GLU A 526 0.28 -9.78 8.60
C GLU A 526 1.62 -9.71 7.87
N SER A 527 1.74 -8.84 6.88
CA SER A 527 3.03 -8.57 6.25
C SER A 527 3.87 -7.62 7.11
N CYS A 528 5.15 -7.95 7.25
CA CYS A 528 6.16 -7.12 7.89
C CYS A 528 7.43 -7.13 7.04
N ALA A 529 8.19 -6.06 7.06
CA ALA A 529 9.51 -6.01 6.46
C ALA A 529 10.37 -4.98 7.22
N SER A 530 10.90 -5.36 8.38
CA SER A 530 11.41 -4.40 9.36
C SER A 530 10.41 -3.26 9.56
N GLY A 531 9.21 -3.58 9.99
CA GLY A 531 8.09 -2.64 9.93
C GLY A 531 7.51 -2.47 8.54
N GLY A 532 7.42 -1.23 8.07
CA GLY A 532 6.74 -0.84 6.85
C GLY A 532 7.53 -0.90 5.55
N GLY A 533 8.65 -1.63 5.49
CA GLY A 533 9.51 -1.70 4.31
C GLY A 533 8.90 -2.39 3.08
N ARG A 534 7.79 -3.09 3.26
CA ARG A 534 7.02 -3.72 2.18
C ARG A 534 5.52 -3.56 2.44
N PHE A 535 5.13 -2.40 2.99
CA PHE A 535 3.73 -2.03 3.16
C PHE A 535 3.22 -1.44 1.85
N ASP A 536 2.72 -2.29 0.98
CA ASP A 536 2.34 -1.96 -0.39
C ASP A 536 1.08 -2.70 -0.83
N PRO A 537 0.45 -2.32 -1.96
CA PRO A 537 -0.78 -2.96 -2.41
C PRO A 537 -0.58 -4.42 -2.87
N GLY A 538 0.63 -4.79 -3.30
CA GLY A 538 0.95 -6.17 -3.67
C GLY A 538 0.83 -7.10 -2.47
N MET A 539 1.38 -6.70 -1.31
CA MET A 539 1.23 -7.47 -0.07
C MET A 539 -0.21 -7.46 0.45
N LEU A 540 -0.91 -6.32 0.35
CA LEU A 540 -2.29 -6.19 0.83
C LEU A 540 -3.25 -7.19 0.15
N TYR A 541 -2.97 -7.60 -1.08
CA TYR A 541 -3.75 -8.61 -1.79
C TYR A 541 -3.74 -9.96 -1.07
N TYR A 542 -2.63 -10.34 -0.45
CA TYR A 542 -2.45 -11.62 0.26
C TYR A 542 -2.63 -11.51 1.78
N ALA A 543 -2.04 -10.47 2.36
CA ALA A 543 -2.07 -10.17 3.78
C ALA A 543 -2.94 -8.92 4.01
N PRO A 544 -4.18 -9.07 4.50
CA PRO A 544 -5.12 -7.95 4.59
C PRO A 544 -4.77 -6.94 5.69
N GLN A 545 -3.65 -7.12 6.38
CA GLN A 545 -3.00 -6.14 7.25
C GLN A 545 -1.49 -6.25 7.14
N GLY A 546 -0.79 -5.18 7.52
CA GLY A 546 0.66 -5.11 7.60
C GLY A 546 1.13 -4.39 8.85
N TRP A 547 2.32 -4.74 9.34
CA TRP A 547 2.99 -4.00 10.40
C TRP A 547 3.42 -2.64 9.82
N THR A 548 2.83 -1.58 10.34
CA THR A 548 2.92 -0.25 9.70
C THR A 548 4.31 0.34 9.86
N SER A 549 4.96 0.12 11.01
CA SER A 549 6.31 0.57 11.33
C SER A 549 6.82 -0.13 12.58
N ASP A 550 8.13 -0.38 12.64
CA ASP A 550 8.80 -0.81 13.88
C ASP A 550 8.85 0.30 14.93
N ASP A 551 8.64 1.57 14.53
CA ASP A 551 8.45 2.63 15.50
C ASP A 551 7.06 2.51 16.14
N SER A 552 7.04 2.10 17.38
CA SER A 552 5.83 1.91 18.19
C SER A 552 5.48 3.14 19.03
N ASP A 553 6.29 4.23 18.97
CA ASP A 553 6.00 5.47 19.67
C ASP A 553 4.75 6.16 19.15
N ALA A 554 3.80 6.48 20.03
CA ALA A 554 2.52 7.06 19.65
C ALA A 554 2.66 8.38 18.87
N ILE A 555 3.65 9.22 19.18
CA ILE A 555 3.82 10.53 18.56
C ILE A 555 4.39 10.40 17.15
N GLU A 556 5.36 9.52 16.92
CA GLU A 556 5.85 9.23 15.58
C GLU A 556 4.77 8.52 14.73
N ARG A 557 3.97 7.64 15.35
CA ARG A 557 2.83 6.97 14.68
C ARG A 557 1.78 7.95 14.16
N LEU A 558 1.60 9.13 14.76
CA LEU A 558 0.71 10.16 14.19
C LEU A 558 1.13 10.51 12.76
N LYS A 559 2.43 10.70 12.49
CA LYS A 559 2.96 11.02 11.15
C LYS A 559 2.90 9.82 10.22
N ILE A 560 3.33 8.65 10.71
CA ILE A 560 3.39 7.40 9.93
C ILE A 560 1.98 6.97 9.51
N GLN A 561 1.01 6.95 10.43
CA GLN A 561 -0.37 6.53 10.14
C GLN A 561 -1.10 7.57 9.27
N TYR A 562 -0.85 8.87 9.48
CA TYR A 562 -1.40 9.93 8.63
C TYR A 562 -0.94 9.76 7.18
N GLY A 563 0.36 9.59 6.94
CA GLY A 563 0.89 9.36 5.59
C GLY A 563 0.40 8.04 4.99
N THR A 564 0.35 6.96 5.78
CA THR A 564 -0.16 5.66 5.33
C THR A 564 -1.63 5.75 4.88
N SER A 565 -2.44 6.55 5.57
CA SER A 565 -3.86 6.75 5.22
C SER A 565 -4.09 7.47 3.90
N MET A 566 -3.05 7.99 3.23
CA MET A 566 -3.20 8.58 1.89
C MET A 566 -3.65 7.56 0.86
N CYS A 567 -3.28 6.29 1.04
CA CYS A 567 -3.62 5.22 0.10
C CYS A 567 -4.30 4.01 0.76
N TYR A 568 -3.95 3.69 2.00
CA TYR A 568 -4.31 2.41 2.62
C TYR A 568 -5.45 2.54 3.64
N PRO A 569 -6.37 1.51 3.71
CA PRO A 569 -7.45 1.51 4.69
C PRO A 569 -6.92 1.26 6.11
N LEU A 570 -7.61 1.79 7.11
CA LEU A 570 -7.24 1.59 8.52
C LEU A 570 -7.21 0.12 8.93
N SER A 571 -8.06 -0.71 8.34
CA SER A 571 -8.09 -2.17 8.58
C SER A 571 -6.81 -2.89 8.17
N SER A 572 -5.92 -2.22 7.44
CA SER A 572 -4.63 -2.78 7.03
C SER A 572 -3.45 -2.34 7.90
N MET A 573 -3.65 -1.36 8.80
CA MET A 573 -2.56 -0.72 9.55
C MET A 573 -2.38 -1.35 10.93
N GLY A 574 -1.35 -2.17 11.14
CA GLY A 574 -0.96 -2.66 12.46
C GLY A 574 -0.57 -1.49 13.38
N SER A 575 -1.25 -1.37 14.53
CA SER A 575 -1.05 -0.28 15.48
C SER A 575 -1.17 -0.78 16.91
N HIS A 576 -0.06 -0.71 17.67
CA HIS A 576 0.01 -1.29 19.00
C HIS A 576 0.34 -0.25 20.08
N VAL A 577 -0.14 -0.52 21.28
CA VAL A 577 0.28 0.16 22.52
C VAL A 577 1.60 -0.43 22.96
N SER A 578 2.66 0.37 22.95
CA SER A 578 4.02 -0.03 23.28
C SER A 578 4.38 0.21 24.74
N VAL A 579 5.54 -0.30 25.14
CA VAL A 579 6.18 -0.01 26.43
C VAL A 579 6.67 1.45 26.49
N VAL A 580 6.84 1.98 27.70
CA VAL A 580 7.54 3.26 27.95
C VAL A 580 8.63 3.05 29.03
N PRO A 581 9.80 3.72 28.90
CA PRO A 581 10.22 4.54 27.75
C PRO A 581 10.19 3.74 26.44
N ASN A 582 9.72 4.36 25.36
CA ASN A 582 9.67 3.72 24.05
C ASN A 582 11.07 3.27 23.59
N HIS A 583 11.17 2.10 22.97
CA HIS A 583 12.48 1.50 22.64
C HIS A 583 13.18 2.16 21.43
N GLN A 584 12.44 2.86 20.55
CA GLN A 584 13.01 3.51 19.38
C GLN A 584 13.46 4.95 19.68
N VAL A 585 12.63 5.73 20.39
CA VAL A 585 12.86 7.17 20.62
C VAL A 585 13.02 7.57 22.08
N PHE A 586 12.93 6.61 23.01
CA PHE A 586 13.08 6.79 24.47
C PHE A 586 12.08 7.79 25.09
N ARG A 587 10.93 7.99 24.43
CA ARG A 587 9.88 8.90 24.88
C ARG A 587 8.96 8.22 25.89
N ASN A 588 8.50 8.99 26.87
CA ASN A 588 7.43 8.59 27.79
C ASN A 588 6.15 9.30 27.38
N THR A 589 5.15 8.55 26.97
CA THR A 589 3.83 9.03 26.62
C THR A 589 2.77 8.42 27.53
N PRO A 590 1.69 9.16 27.87
CA PRO A 590 0.59 8.61 28.66
C PRO A 590 0.00 7.34 28.04
N LEU A 591 -0.48 6.41 28.86
CA LEU A 591 -1.06 5.15 28.38
C LEU A 591 -2.27 5.40 27.49
N HIS A 592 -3.16 6.34 27.88
CA HIS A 592 -4.32 6.71 27.07
C HIS A 592 -3.92 7.29 25.71
N THR A 593 -2.84 8.08 25.61
CA THR A 593 -2.38 8.63 24.33
C THR A 593 -1.88 7.53 23.39
N ARG A 594 -1.13 6.55 23.93
CA ARG A 594 -0.71 5.37 23.15
C ARG A 594 -1.90 4.61 22.58
N ALA A 595 -2.93 4.38 23.40
CA ALA A 595 -4.16 3.72 22.95
C ALA A 595 -4.98 4.57 21.97
N ASN A 596 -5.14 5.87 22.25
CA ASN A 596 -5.92 6.76 21.39
C ASN A 596 -5.35 6.85 19.96
N VAL A 597 -4.03 6.76 19.79
CA VAL A 597 -3.41 6.65 18.46
C VAL A 597 -3.63 5.26 17.87
N ALA A 598 -3.43 4.21 18.66
CA ALA A 598 -3.53 2.83 18.22
C ALA A 598 -4.96 2.42 17.80
N TYR A 599 -6.01 3.06 18.30
CA TYR A 599 -7.40 2.78 17.91
C TYR A 599 -7.67 2.94 16.41
N PHE A 600 -6.93 3.82 15.74
CA PHE A 600 -7.09 4.05 14.30
C PHE A 600 -6.22 3.11 13.48
N GLY A 601 -6.44 1.81 13.66
CA GLY A 601 -5.75 0.71 13.00
C GLY A 601 -6.19 -0.66 13.51
N THR A 602 -5.36 -1.68 13.30
CA THR A 602 -5.55 -3.01 13.87
C THR A 602 -4.88 -3.04 15.24
N PHE A 603 -5.71 -2.88 16.27
CA PHE A 603 -5.30 -2.60 17.64
C PHE A 603 -4.66 -3.78 18.34
N GLY A 604 -3.60 -3.53 19.08
CA GLY A 604 -2.94 -4.53 19.95
C GLY A 604 -2.01 -3.91 21.00
N TYR A 605 -1.34 -4.79 21.70
CA TYR A 605 -0.32 -4.46 22.71
C TYR A 605 1.00 -5.12 22.34
N GLU A 606 2.09 -4.42 22.58
CA GLU A 606 3.45 -4.91 22.38
C GLU A 606 4.28 -4.65 23.64
N LEU A 607 3.85 -5.24 24.77
CA LEU A 607 4.44 -5.07 26.08
C LEU A 607 4.06 -6.23 27.03
N ASP A 608 4.78 -6.34 28.15
CA ASP A 608 4.45 -7.28 29.21
C ASP A 608 3.43 -6.67 30.19
N LEU A 609 2.16 -7.06 30.06
CA LEU A 609 1.07 -6.59 30.90
C LEU A 609 1.23 -6.93 32.41
N ASN A 610 2.11 -7.88 32.75
CA ASN A 610 2.42 -8.19 34.17
C ASN A 610 3.24 -7.08 34.84
N LYS A 611 3.86 -6.19 34.07
CA LYS A 611 4.68 -5.08 34.58
C LYS A 611 3.88 -3.80 34.85
N LEU A 612 2.61 -3.76 34.46
CA LEU A 612 1.73 -2.62 34.66
C LEU A 612 1.17 -2.58 36.10
N THR A 613 0.88 -1.38 36.59
CA THR A 613 0.17 -1.15 37.85
C THR A 613 -1.30 -1.60 37.76
N GLU A 614 -1.97 -1.71 38.91
CA GLU A 614 -3.40 -2.07 38.94
C GLU A 614 -4.27 -1.01 38.25
N GLU A 615 -3.91 0.28 38.34
CA GLU A 615 -4.57 1.40 37.68
C GLU A 615 -4.40 1.31 36.15
N GLU A 616 -3.19 1.05 35.70
CA GLU A 616 -2.91 0.86 34.27
C GLU A 616 -3.62 -0.39 33.72
N ILE A 617 -3.69 -1.49 34.47
CA ILE A 617 -4.47 -2.68 34.08
C ILE A 617 -5.95 -2.38 33.97
N LYS A 618 -6.50 -1.53 34.85
CA LYS A 618 -7.90 -1.09 34.74
C LYS A 618 -8.10 -0.28 33.46
N GLU A 619 -7.22 0.65 33.17
CA GLU A 619 -7.23 1.44 31.93
C GLU A 619 -7.13 0.55 30.68
N VAL A 620 -6.22 -0.44 30.66
CA VAL A 620 -6.10 -1.42 29.57
C VAL A 620 -7.42 -2.15 29.33
N LYS A 621 -8.13 -2.58 30.37
CA LYS A 621 -9.44 -3.24 30.23
C LYS A 621 -10.50 -2.31 29.63
N GLU A 622 -10.49 -1.04 30.02
CA GLU A 622 -11.39 -0.01 29.44
C GLU A 622 -11.05 0.23 27.94
N GLN A 623 -9.77 0.32 27.59
CA GLN A 623 -9.28 0.44 26.22
C GLN A 623 -9.72 -0.75 25.35
N ILE A 624 -9.57 -1.96 25.84
CA ILE A 624 -9.98 -3.18 25.12
C ILE A 624 -11.50 -3.23 24.96
N THR A 625 -12.25 -2.82 25.97
CA THR A 625 -13.72 -2.75 25.92
C THR A 625 -14.18 -1.76 24.86
N PHE A 626 -13.59 -0.55 24.87
CA PHE A 626 -13.84 0.47 23.84
C PHE A 626 -13.53 -0.06 22.44
N MET A 627 -12.37 -0.67 22.25
CA MET A 627 -11.99 -1.21 20.92
C MET A 627 -12.95 -2.32 20.46
N LYS A 628 -13.38 -3.21 21.34
CA LYS A 628 -14.35 -4.26 20.98
C LYS A 628 -15.71 -3.71 20.56
N GLU A 629 -16.16 -2.62 21.19
CA GLU A 629 -17.42 -1.95 20.87
C GLU A 629 -17.36 -1.22 19.52
N TYR A 630 -16.21 -0.55 19.22
CA TYR A 630 -16.14 0.39 18.10
C TYR A 630 -15.23 -0.05 16.94
N ARG A 631 -14.56 -1.20 17.02
CA ARG A 631 -13.56 -1.63 16.03
C ARG A 631 -14.10 -1.73 14.59
N GLU A 632 -15.37 -2.07 14.40
CA GLU A 632 -16.00 -2.12 13.08
C GLU A 632 -15.99 -0.72 12.42
N VAL A 633 -16.35 0.31 13.18
CA VAL A 633 -16.34 1.69 12.67
C VAL A 633 -14.92 2.19 12.51
N LEU A 634 -14.03 1.92 13.47
CA LEU A 634 -12.64 2.35 13.43
C LEU A 634 -11.86 1.73 12.26
N GLN A 635 -12.10 0.46 11.92
CA GLN A 635 -11.38 -0.25 10.86
C GLN A 635 -12.00 -0.12 9.48
N PHE A 636 -13.33 0.01 9.39
CA PHE A 636 -14.06 -0.04 8.10
C PHE A 636 -14.90 1.21 7.80
N GLY A 637 -14.98 2.17 8.72
CA GLY A 637 -15.66 3.44 8.48
C GLY A 637 -14.94 4.33 7.48
N THR A 638 -15.58 5.46 7.15
CA THR A 638 -14.96 6.47 6.27
C THR A 638 -14.02 7.36 7.07
N PHE A 639 -12.75 7.36 6.72
CA PHE A 639 -11.70 8.12 7.40
C PHE A 639 -11.51 9.50 6.80
N TYR A 640 -11.29 10.51 7.67
CA TYR A 640 -11.00 11.89 7.30
C TYR A 640 -9.78 12.39 8.07
N ARG A 641 -8.79 12.92 7.38
CA ARG A 641 -7.71 13.74 7.96
C ARG A 641 -8.22 15.16 8.08
N LEU A 642 -8.02 15.82 9.24
CA LEU A 642 -8.54 17.14 9.54
C LEU A 642 -7.46 18.16 9.89
N LYS A 643 -6.45 17.75 10.67
CA LYS A 643 -5.22 18.54 10.94
C LYS A 643 -4.01 17.67 10.77
N SER A 644 -3.03 18.16 10.02
CA SER A 644 -1.82 17.45 9.66
C SER A 644 -0.77 17.48 10.79
N PRO A 645 -0.15 16.34 11.15
CA PRO A 645 0.98 16.30 12.07
C PRO A 645 2.27 16.93 11.51
N PHE A 646 2.25 17.29 10.22
CA PHE A 646 3.39 17.94 9.55
C PHE A 646 3.30 19.46 9.57
N GLU A 647 2.17 20.04 9.98
CA GLU A 647 1.88 21.48 9.86
C GLU A 647 1.68 22.19 11.20
N GLY A 648 1.91 21.52 12.31
CA GLY A 648 1.74 22.18 13.60
C GLY A 648 1.83 21.25 14.79
N ASN A 649 1.31 21.73 15.91
CA ASN A 649 1.38 21.04 17.20
C ASN A 649 0.17 20.13 17.48
N GLU A 650 -0.86 20.21 16.63
CA GLU A 650 -2.08 19.43 16.76
C GLU A 650 -2.28 18.50 15.57
N THR A 651 -2.69 17.29 15.84
CA THR A 651 -3.14 16.34 14.82
C THR A 651 -4.59 15.99 15.10
N VAL A 652 -5.42 15.94 14.05
CA VAL A 652 -6.81 15.51 14.19
C VAL A 652 -7.22 14.69 12.98
N TRP A 653 -7.86 13.57 13.27
CA TRP A 653 -8.53 12.75 12.28
C TRP A 653 -9.84 12.19 12.82
N MET A 654 -10.67 11.65 11.96
CA MET A 654 -11.94 11.07 12.38
C MET A 654 -12.38 9.94 11.48
N VAL A 655 -13.27 9.11 12.01
CA VAL A 655 -13.97 8.06 11.28
C VAL A 655 -15.47 8.22 11.47
N THR A 656 -16.24 8.03 10.40
CA THR A 656 -17.71 7.93 10.47
C THR A 656 -18.15 6.54 10.02
N ASN A 657 -19.25 6.03 10.61
CA ASN A 657 -19.92 4.87 10.05
C ASN A 657 -20.69 5.25 8.76
N GLU A 658 -21.18 4.26 8.03
CA GLU A 658 -21.78 4.44 6.72
C GLU A 658 -23.06 5.32 6.76
N ASP A 659 -23.92 5.12 7.74
CA ASP A 659 -25.17 5.91 7.92
C ASP A 659 -24.96 7.24 8.63
N ARG A 660 -23.70 7.57 8.98
CA ARG A 660 -23.30 8.82 9.63
C ARG A 660 -23.96 9.07 10.99
N THR A 661 -24.40 8.01 11.66
CA THR A 661 -25.00 8.12 13.00
C THR A 661 -23.95 8.10 14.11
N LEU A 662 -22.71 7.79 13.78
CA LEU A 662 -21.58 7.76 14.70
C LEU A 662 -20.34 8.35 14.05
N ALA A 663 -19.68 9.26 14.77
CA ALA A 663 -18.35 9.74 14.41
C ALA A 663 -17.43 9.63 15.62
N ILE A 664 -16.19 9.17 15.37
CA ILE A 664 -15.14 9.05 16.38
C ILE A 664 -13.99 9.96 15.93
N VAL A 665 -13.67 10.96 16.76
CA VAL A 665 -12.65 11.98 16.47
C VAL A 665 -11.49 11.80 17.42
N GLY A 666 -10.29 11.54 16.87
CA GLY A 666 -9.02 11.54 17.59
C GLY A 666 -8.39 12.94 17.52
N TYR A 667 -8.20 13.56 18.67
CA TYR A 667 -7.49 14.83 18.84
C TYR A 667 -6.19 14.59 19.61
N TYR A 668 -5.09 15.14 19.11
CA TYR A 668 -3.76 14.97 19.69
C TYR A 668 -3.02 16.30 19.71
N ARG A 669 -2.41 16.63 20.86
CA ARG A 669 -1.55 17.79 21.02
C ARG A 669 -0.19 17.36 21.56
N ILE A 670 0.88 17.73 20.84
CA ILE A 670 2.23 17.26 21.14
C ILE A 670 2.80 17.98 22.35
N LEU A 671 2.89 19.31 22.28
CA LEU A 671 3.42 20.14 23.37
C LEU A 671 2.33 21.03 23.94
N ASN A 672 2.29 21.12 25.26
CA ASN A 672 1.44 22.08 25.92
C ASN A 672 2.06 23.49 25.80
N GLY A 673 1.25 24.49 25.52
CA GLY A 673 1.69 25.88 25.38
C GLY A 673 1.07 26.81 26.42
N VAL A 674 1.72 27.93 26.68
CA VAL A 674 1.23 28.96 27.60
C VAL A 674 0.26 29.88 26.87
N ASN A 675 -0.90 30.13 27.49
CA ASN A 675 -1.91 31.08 27.01
C ASN A 675 -2.28 30.89 25.51
N GLN A 676 -2.61 29.66 25.16
CA GLN A 676 -2.93 29.29 23.79
C GLN A 676 -4.22 29.95 23.29
N PRO A 677 -4.32 30.23 21.98
CA PRO A 677 -5.56 30.70 21.39
C PRO A 677 -6.66 29.64 21.45
N TYR A 678 -7.91 30.08 21.36
CA TYR A 678 -9.05 29.15 21.25
C TYR A 678 -8.88 28.22 20.03
N SER A 679 -9.05 26.93 20.25
CA SER A 679 -8.92 25.89 19.24
C SER A 679 -10.27 25.27 18.91
N ARG A 680 -10.46 24.98 17.63
CA ARG A 680 -11.61 24.26 17.09
C ARG A 680 -11.20 23.52 15.81
N VAL A 681 -11.95 22.48 15.50
CA VAL A 681 -11.72 21.64 14.32
C VAL A 681 -13.00 21.48 13.53
N ARG A 682 -13.01 21.90 12.27
CA ARG A 682 -14.13 21.64 11.36
C ARG A 682 -14.15 20.18 11.00
N LEU A 683 -15.23 19.51 11.35
CA LEU A 683 -15.43 18.10 11.04
C LEU A 683 -15.87 17.89 9.60
N GLN A 684 -15.87 16.66 9.13
CA GLN A 684 -16.26 16.28 7.77
C GLN A 684 -17.20 15.07 7.78
N GLY A 685 -17.97 14.90 6.71
CA GLY A 685 -18.75 13.70 6.47
C GLY A 685 -19.93 13.45 7.41
N LEU A 686 -20.30 14.41 8.25
CA LEU A 686 -21.50 14.32 9.10
C LEU A 686 -22.77 14.54 8.28
N ASN A 687 -23.91 14.09 8.81
CA ASN A 687 -25.21 14.46 8.25
C ASN A 687 -25.59 15.88 8.74
N PRO A 688 -25.72 16.88 7.85
CA PRO A 688 -25.98 18.26 8.25
C PRO A 688 -27.27 18.46 9.05
N ASN A 689 -28.25 17.59 8.84
CA ASN A 689 -29.58 17.68 9.44
C ASN A 689 -29.75 16.81 10.69
N MET A 690 -28.68 16.17 11.17
CA MET A 690 -28.71 15.31 12.35
C MET A 690 -28.10 16.05 13.54
N ILE A 691 -28.70 15.90 14.71
CA ILE A 691 -28.12 16.38 15.97
C ILE A 691 -27.18 15.32 16.50
N TYR A 692 -25.93 15.71 16.81
CA TYR A 692 -24.93 14.85 17.42
C TYR A 692 -24.71 15.24 18.87
N GLU A 693 -24.85 14.28 19.77
CA GLU A 693 -24.42 14.41 21.16
C GLU A 693 -22.91 14.08 21.25
N ASN A 694 -22.14 15.01 21.75
CA ASN A 694 -20.76 14.77 22.16
C ASN A 694 -20.76 14.07 23.52
N VAL A 695 -20.41 12.80 23.55
CA VAL A 695 -20.42 11.99 24.79
C VAL A 695 -19.43 12.53 25.85
N TRP A 696 -18.40 13.27 25.45
CA TRP A 696 -17.41 13.84 26.35
C TRP A 696 -17.98 14.91 27.31
N ASN A 697 -18.77 15.84 26.78
CA ASN A 697 -19.26 17.00 27.53
C ASN A 697 -20.79 17.19 27.46
N HIS A 698 -21.50 16.22 26.87
CA HIS A 698 -22.95 16.22 26.70
C HIS A 698 -23.51 17.42 25.91
N THR A 699 -22.67 18.07 25.08
CA THR A 699 -23.17 19.11 24.18
C THR A 699 -23.88 18.49 22.98
N GLU A 700 -24.90 19.15 22.48
CA GLU A 700 -25.64 18.75 21.29
C GLU A 700 -25.49 19.81 20.21
N ASN A 701 -25.09 19.40 19.02
CA ASN A 701 -24.88 20.27 17.87
C ASN A 701 -25.38 19.60 16.60
N TYR A 702 -25.93 20.39 15.68
CA TYR A 702 -26.22 19.88 14.34
C TYR A 702 -24.90 19.52 13.59
N GLY A 703 -24.98 18.57 12.65
CA GLY A 703 -23.83 18.21 11.84
C GLY A 703 -23.28 19.38 11.03
N ASP A 704 -24.14 20.29 10.54
CA ASP A 704 -23.68 21.50 9.84
C ASP A 704 -22.93 22.47 10.74
N GLU A 705 -23.32 22.62 12.02
CA GLU A 705 -22.56 23.42 13.00
C GLU A 705 -21.15 22.85 13.18
N LEU A 706 -21.06 21.53 13.39
CA LEU A 706 -19.76 20.85 13.57
C LEU A 706 -18.88 20.88 12.31
N MET A 707 -19.47 20.90 11.11
CA MET A 707 -18.75 20.99 9.85
C MET A 707 -18.34 22.43 9.48
N ASN A 708 -19.15 23.43 9.83
CA ASN A 708 -18.89 24.83 9.43
C ASN A 708 -18.24 25.66 10.54
N TYR A 709 -18.73 25.61 11.78
CA TYR A 709 -18.10 26.27 12.93
C TYR A 709 -16.99 25.41 13.52
N GLY A 710 -17.26 24.14 13.76
CA GLY A 710 -16.31 23.14 14.23
C GLY A 710 -16.53 22.68 15.67
N LEU A 711 -15.95 21.53 15.99
CA LEU A 711 -15.83 20.97 17.33
C LEU A 711 -14.86 21.85 18.15
N ILE A 712 -15.31 22.34 19.31
CA ILE A 712 -14.47 23.13 20.22
C ILE A 712 -13.52 22.18 20.97
N THR A 713 -12.22 22.44 20.87
CA THR A 713 -11.14 21.67 21.51
C THR A 713 -10.34 22.49 22.52
N SER A 714 -10.69 23.76 22.72
CA SER A 714 -10.02 24.70 23.63
C SER A 714 -10.40 24.58 25.11
N ASP A 715 -11.21 23.59 25.48
CA ASP A 715 -11.46 23.19 26.86
C ASP A 715 -10.27 22.48 27.52
N VAL A 716 -9.23 22.22 26.75
CA VAL A 716 -7.93 21.75 27.20
C VAL A 716 -7.17 22.92 27.79
N THR A 717 -7.20 23.07 29.11
CA THR A 717 -6.58 24.20 29.80
C THR A 717 -5.06 24.14 29.80
N ALA A 718 -4.43 25.25 29.44
CA ALA A 718 -3.00 25.48 29.61
C ALA A 718 -2.72 25.90 31.06
N GLY A 719 -2.34 25.02 31.86
CA GLY A 719 -1.52 24.98 33.03
C GLY A 719 -1.44 26.09 34.10
N GLU A 720 -2.25 27.14 34.10
CA GLU A 720 -2.09 28.26 35.07
C GLU A 720 -3.27 28.52 36.00
N VAL A 721 -4.24 27.64 36.07
CA VAL A 721 -5.39 27.89 36.96
C VAL A 721 -5.18 27.18 38.29
N PRO A 722 -5.03 27.92 39.41
CA PRO A 722 -5.01 27.33 40.73
C PRO A 722 -6.38 26.71 41.04
N GLY A 723 -6.40 25.48 41.53
CA GLY A 723 -7.62 24.82 42.00
C GLY A 723 -8.02 23.58 41.20
N ASN A 724 -9.28 23.24 41.14
CA ASN A 724 -9.85 21.95 40.68
C ASN A 724 -9.76 21.64 39.17
N VAL A 725 -8.78 22.13 38.47
CA VAL A 725 -8.59 21.85 37.03
C VAL A 725 -7.47 20.84 36.86
N THR A 726 -7.74 19.75 36.17
CA THR A 726 -6.71 18.79 35.79
C THR A 726 -5.74 19.46 34.83
N PRO A 727 -4.45 19.58 35.17
CA PRO A 727 -3.48 20.21 34.29
C PRO A 727 -3.31 19.39 33.03
N CYS A 728 -3.33 20.04 31.86
CA CYS A 728 -2.91 19.44 30.62
C CYS A 728 -1.40 19.38 30.54
N THR A 729 -0.88 18.25 30.13
CA THR A 729 0.55 18.00 29.94
C THR A 729 0.89 17.90 28.45
N ASP A 730 2.17 17.72 28.16
CA ASP A 730 2.60 17.33 26.82
C ASP A 730 2.01 15.97 26.44
N PHE A 731 1.88 15.72 25.16
CA PHE A 731 1.31 14.49 24.59
C PHE A 731 -0.15 14.21 25.02
N GLU A 732 -0.94 15.27 25.12
CA GLU A 732 -2.37 15.18 25.43
C GLU A 732 -3.14 14.61 24.25
N SER A 733 -4.13 13.76 24.52
CA SER A 733 -5.04 13.24 23.50
C SER A 733 -6.44 13.04 24.02
N ARG A 734 -7.43 13.13 23.10
CA ARG A 734 -8.84 12.86 23.38
C ARG A 734 -9.51 12.12 22.27
N ILE A 735 -10.45 11.25 22.65
CA ILE A 735 -11.41 10.63 21.71
C ILE A 735 -12.76 11.26 21.95
N TYR A 736 -13.24 12.05 20.98
CA TYR A 736 -14.61 12.57 21.00
C TYR A 736 -15.53 11.61 20.27
N MET A 737 -16.55 11.13 20.98
CA MET A 737 -17.61 10.29 20.46
C MET A 737 -18.82 11.15 20.15
N LEU A 738 -19.23 11.20 18.89
CA LEU A 738 -20.39 11.97 18.44
C LEU A 738 -21.47 11.00 18.01
N LYS A 739 -22.55 10.92 18.81
CA LYS A 739 -23.70 10.02 18.55
C LYS A 739 -24.87 10.79 17.98
N GLY A 740 -25.23 10.47 16.74
CA GLY A 740 -26.36 11.11 16.04
C GLY A 740 -27.70 10.69 16.60
N LYS A 741 -28.55 11.67 16.83
CA LYS A 741 -29.95 11.52 17.24
C LYS A 741 -30.84 11.84 16.04
N LYS A 742 -31.79 10.98 15.71
CA LYS A 742 -32.81 11.33 14.71
C LYS A 742 -33.63 12.50 15.26
N VAL A 743 -33.67 13.62 14.55
CA VAL A 743 -34.58 14.72 14.85
C VAL A 743 -35.99 14.15 14.65
N GLN A 744 -36.76 14.08 15.73
CA GLN A 744 -38.20 13.87 15.58
C GLN A 744 -38.74 15.13 14.88
N GLU A 745 -39.20 15.01 13.64
CA GLU A 745 -39.90 16.06 12.96
C GLU A 745 -41.08 16.46 13.89
N GLY A 746 -40.90 17.57 14.60
CA GLY A 746 -41.95 18.17 15.41
C GLY A 746 -43.08 18.53 14.47
N ARG A 747 -44.28 18.15 14.88
CA ARG A 747 -45.57 18.48 14.24
C ARG A 747 -45.73 19.98 14.06
#